data_a077841c7f40c58277c27f6c1d7df45b
#
_entry.id   a077841c7f40c58277c27f6c1d7df45b
#
_cell.length_a   1.000
_cell.length_b   1.000
_cell.length_c   1.000
_cell.angle_alpha   90.00
_cell.angle_beta   90.00
_cell.angle_gamma   90.00
#
_symmetry.space_group_name_H-M   'P 1'
#
loop_
_entity.id
_entity.type
_entity.pdbx_description
1 polymer ?
#
loop_
_entity_poly.entity_id
_entity_poly.type
_entity_poly.pdbx_seq_one_letter_code
_entity_poly.pdbx_strand_id
1 'polypeptide(L)'
;MRRKMMMRGALACALAACGAAGAQVLAPWTPVKATADAVETWGRAYAFASNALPTRIVSQGRDLLAAPIRVVCAGADGADHVWTKAGSWVQAATDEAADVCGHLAVPDVFVNATTRIEYDGMAKVALAVTPGKGSSRMRNLSKVWLEIPLRPEAATLFCYSPCSWAKLENVGAVKGPMAWPFRCSVWLGNEDVGLCWFCESDERLAAADPNRVVEVIPGAAETVLRVHLADGALTRPTTWTFGLQATPTKPFDRRLMTGQTVHAPPMGAGIPGLGVKRPEVWWTCQRALPQGNAGKVLAEAARGGVKTVVFHEDWIPIQNNPSPRPDFKGLVDACHRLGLKVLVYLGYELSPLDPMWGACEADCLAHDARGNPVSYWDREPAQRDYRVCYNNRFADIWLARAKKAYVELGLDGFYLDGTVMPRACANAAHGCGWTDAAGRRHVTYPIFAVREMMRALYAFVDARGGRIDAHQSGYVCPATLAFAHSYWDGEQLAVSGGARDIKAELDLASFRAEFMGRNHGLACEFLAYQKPGWQYEDALAISLLHGVMTRPCGFANVPPFTPIWKAYADFGTADAAWRPYWAKEAVACDAAHVKVSAYEKPDGALWVVSNVSPTDAATARLALPLGCRAARDAKTGEALPVAGGSLTLALEPFRYRLVRLWKE
;
A
#
# COMPACT_ATOMS: atom_id res chain seq x y z
N MET A 1 -22.94 34.27 53.77
CA MET A 1 -21.79 33.41 53.44
C MET A 1 -22.29 32.15 52.74
N ARG A 2 -22.31 32.12 51.41
CA ARG A 2 -22.52 30.92 50.59
C ARG A 2 -21.55 30.99 49.42
N ARG A 3 -20.53 30.13 49.45
CA ARG A 3 -19.55 29.97 48.37
C ARG A 3 -20.23 29.32 47.15
N LYS A 4 -20.19 29.99 46.01
CA LYS A 4 -20.49 29.40 44.70
C LYS A 4 -19.32 28.52 44.26
N MET A 5 -19.55 27.24 44.19
CA MET A 5 -18.64 26.29 43.55
C MET A 5 -18.90 26.30 42.04
N MET A 6 -17.98 26.82 41.28
CA MET A 6 -17.95 26.67 39.81
C MET A 6 -17.46 25.27 39.50
N MET A 7 -18.31 24.40 38.98
CA MET A 7 -17.91 23.18 38.33
C MET A 7 -17.35 23.49 36.93
N ARG A 8 -16.05 23.42 36.80
CA ARG A 8 -15.38 23.33 35.50
C ARG A 8 -15.45 21.87 35.05
N GLY A 9 -16.31 21.57 34.11
CA GLY A 9 -16.34 20.32 33.39
C GLY A 9 -15.16 20.28 32.40
N ALA A 10 -14.03 19.73 32.83
CA ALA A 10 -12.95 19.35 31.92
C ALA A 10 -13.23 17.91 31.45
N LEU A 11 -13.60 17.77 30.19
CA LEU A 11 -13.61 16.47 29.52
C LEU A 11 -12.15 16.09 29.23
N ALA A 12 -11.51 15.40 30.19
CA ALA A 12 -10.19 14.85 30.02
C ALA A 12 -10.30 13.58 29.18
N CYS A 13 -9.90 13.65 27.91
CA CYS A 13 -9.56 12.44 27.14
C CYS A 13 -8.31 11.81 27.77
N ALA A 14 -8.48 10.70 28.46
CA ALA A 14 -7.37 9.88 28.93
C ALA A 14 -6.69 9.22 27.73
N LEU A 15 -5.62 9.85 27.25
CA LEU A 15 -4.60 9.18 26.46
C LEU A 15 -3.69 8.45 27.46
N ALA A 16 -3.82 7.12 27.53
CA ALA A 16 -2.92 6.29 28.31
C ALA A 16 -1.48 6.52 27.80
N ALA A 17 -0.64 7.06 28.68
CA ALA A 17 0.79 7.16 28.45
C ALA A 17 1.39 5.74 28.48
N CYS A 18 1.71 5.21 27.31
CA CYS A 18 2.61 4.08 27.18
C CYS A 18 4.04 4.59 27.40
N GLY A 19 4.78 3.92 28.29
CA GLY A 19 6.07 4.35 28.82
C GLY A 19 7.12 4.74 27.78
N ALA A 20 7.86 5.77 28.10
CA ALA A 20 8.91 6.40 27.32
C ALA A 20 10.12 5.47 27.11
N ALA A 21 10.17 4.80 25.96
CA ALA A 21 11.41 4.65 25.24
C ALA A 21 11.56 5.92 24.39
N GLY A 22 12.71 6.60 24.44
CA GLY A 22 12.91 7.91 23.82
C GLY A 22 12.39 7.93 22.38
N ALA A 23 11.46 8.81 22.17
CA ALA A 23 10.76 9.02 20.92
C ALA A 23 11.77 9.34 19.81
N GLN A 24 11.77 8.57 18.72
CA GLN A 24 12.73 8.72 17.65
C GLN A 24 12.04 8.82 16.31
N VAL A 25 12.29 9.92 15.59
CA VAL A 25 11.92 10.03 14.18
C VAL A 25 12.73 9.02 13.38
N LEU A 26 12.04 8.12 12.69
CA LEU A 26 12.67 7.06 11.90
C LEU A 26 13.16 7.61 10.55
N ALA A 27 14.30 7.12 10.08
CA ALA A 27 14.69 7.36 8.70
C ALA A 27 13.68 6.69 7.74
N PRO A 28 13.40 7.27 6.59
CA PRO A 28 14.01 8.47 5.99
C PRO A 28 13.25 9.77 6.30
N TRP A 29 12.33 9.77 7.26
CA TRP A 29 11.53 10.95 7.59
C TRP A 29 12.34 11.99 8.37
N THR A 30 11.82 13.20 8.41
CA THR A 30 12.39 14.33 9.14
C THR A 30 11.52 14.71 10.33
N PRO A 31 12.05 15.34 11.37
CA PRO A 31 11.27 15.87 12.47
C PRO A 31 10.13 16.77 11.99
N VAL A 32 9.01 16.72 12.70
CA VAL A 32 7.87 17.60 12.47
C VAL A 32 8.26 19.05 12.79
N LYS A 33 7.85 19.96 11.93
CA LYS A 33 7.94 21.39 12.17
C LYS A 33 6.54 21.97 12.23
N ALA A 34 6.26 22.79 13.22
CA ALA A 34 4.96 23.40 13.40
C ALA A 34 5.08 24.92 13.59
N THR A 35 4.16 25.65 12.99
CA THR A 35 3.90 27.07 13.23
C THR A 35 2.55 27.21 13.94
N ALA A 36 2.03 28.43 14.10
CA ALA A 36 0.75 28.65 14.74
C ALA A 36 -0.44 27.97 13.99
N ASP A 37 -0.33 27.82 12.67
CA ASP A 37 -1.41 27.41 11.77
C ASP A 37 -1.03 26.38 10.71
N ALA A 38 0.20 25.87 10.77
CA ALA A 38 0.70 24.89 9.81
C ALA A 38 1.61 23.84 10.46
N VAL A 39 1.63 22.65 9.86
CA VAL A 39 2.50 21.53 10.24
C VAL A 39 3.21 21.03 9.00
N GLU A 40 4.53 20.90 9.08
CA GLU A 40 5.37 20.36 8.03
C GLU A 40 6.02 19.04 8.47
N THR A 41 6.07 18.09 7.57
CA THR A 41 6.76 16.80 7.72
C THR A 41 7.62 16.57 6.49
N TRP A 42 8.31 15.43 6.39
CA TRP A 42 9.05 15.12 5.19
C TRP A 42 8.18 15.26 3.93
N GLY A 43 8.54 16.19 3.05
CA GLY A 43 7.90 16.39 1.74
C GLY A 43 6.42 16.77 1.77
N ARG A 44 5.86 17.14 2.92
CA ARG A 44 4.44 17.51 3.08
C ARG A 44 4.25 18.72 3.99
N ALA A 45 3.19 19.47 3.69
CA ALA A 45 2.73 20.57 4.55
C ALA A 45 1.20 20.56 4.66
N TYR A 46 0.72 20.85 5.86
CA TYR A 46 -0.70 20.94 6.21
C TYR A 46 -0.95 22.32 6.79
N ALA A 47 -1.75 23.15 6.11
CA ALA A 47 -2.17 24.45 6.64
C ALA A 47 -3.64 24.37 7.05
N PHE A 48 -4.00 25.08 8.13
CA PHE A 48 -5.36 25.07 8.69
C PHE A 48 -6.07 26.42 8.50
N ALA A 49 -5.36 27.55 8.55
CA ALA A 49 -5.85 28.89 8.21
C ALA A 49 -7.27 29.18 8.72
N SER A 50 -7.47 29.04 10.03
CA SER A 50 -8.78 29.28 10.69
C SER A 50 -9.91 28.38 10.17
N ASN A 51 -9.63 27.10 9.93
CA ASN A 51 -10.63 26.08 9.63
C ASN A 51 -10.48 24.89 10.60
N ALA A 52 -11.53 24.09 10.77
CA ALA A 52 -11.47 22.90 11.63
C ALA A 52 -10.53 21.83 11.08
N LEU A 53 -10.42 21.74 9.78
CA LEU A 53 -9.63 20.75 9.04
C LEU A 53 -8.66 21.45 8.08
N PRO A 54 -7.69 20.76 7.49
CA PRO A 54 -6.73 21.40 6.58
C PRO A 54 -7.41 22.21 5.46
N THR A 55 -6.93 23.42 5.27
CA THR A 55 -7.31 24.29 4.14
C THR A 55 -6.40 24.06 2.94
N ARG A 56 -5.20 23.53 3.19
CA ARG A 56 -4.21 23.19 2.17
C ARG A 56 -3.43 21.96 2.60
N ILE A 57 -3.23 21.04 1.67
CA ILE A 57 -2.31 19.91 1.83
C ILE A 57 -1.37 19.92 0.62
N VAL A 58 -0.08 19.98 0.90
CA VAL A 58 0.99 19.87 -0.12
C VAL A 58 1.67 18.52 0.02
N SER A 59 1.94 17.86 -1.09
CA SER A 59 2.83 16.71 -1.16
C SER A 59 3.84 16.89 -2.28
N GLN A 60 5.12 16.72 -1.98
CA GLN A 60 6.22 16.86 -2.93
C GLN A 60 6.17 18.18 -3.73
N GLY A 61 5.84 19.27 -3.05
CA GLY A 61 5.71 20.60 -3.65
C GLY A 61 4.45 20.86 -4.48
N ARG A 62 3.53 19.88 -4.54
CA ARG A 62 2.25 20.01 -5.28
C ARG A 62 1.08 20.16 -4.32
N ASP A 63 0.20 21.11 -4.60
CA ASP A 63 -1.07 21.24 -3.89
C ASP A 63 -2.00 20.08 -4.24
N LEU A 64 -2.50 19.38 -3.23
CA LEU A 64 -3.48 18.31 -3.40
C LEU A 64 -4.90 18.84 -3.37
N LEU A 65 -5.18 19.83 -2.52
CA LEU A 65 -6.51 20.39 -2.36
C LEU A 65 -6.77 21.54 -3.34
N ALA A 66 -7.95 21.56 -3.94
CA ALA A 66 -8.47 22.66 -4.74
C ALA A 66 -9.13 23.76 -3.86
N ALA A 67 -9.66 23.35 -2.70
CA ALA A 67 -10.29 24.21 -1.71
C ALA A 67 -10.12 23.58 -0.30
N PRO A 68 -10.41 24.32 0.79
CA PRO A 68 -10.40 23.77 2.15
C PRO A 68 -11.26 22.53 2.30
N ILE A 69 -10.84 21.56 3.12
CA ILE A 69 -11.68 20.43 3.52
C ILE A 69 -12.92 20.96 4.23
N ARG A 70 -14.09 20.52 3.82
CA ARG A 70 -15.38 21.02 4.27
C ARG A 70 -16.07 20.00 5.19
N VAL A 71 -16.63 20.50 6.28
CA VAL A 71 -17.67 19.80 7.04
C VAL A 71 -19.00 20.45 6.65
N VAL A 72 -19.78 19.75 5.85
CA VAL A 72 -21.08 20.24 5.38
C VAL A 72 -22.15 19.76 6.35
N CYS A 73 -22.85 20.68 6.99
CA CYS A 73 -23.98 20.38 7.86
C CYS A 73 -25.22 21.09 7.32
N ALA A 74 -26.38 20.44 7.37
CA ALA A 74 -27.65 21.06 7.05
C ALA A 74 -28.63 20.93 8.21
N GLY A 75 -29.48 21.94 8.40
CA GLY A 75 -30.58 21.93 9.33
C GLY A 75 -31.75 21.04 8.89
N ALA A 76 -32.82 21.01 9.69
CA ALA A 76 -34.02 20.25 9.37
C ALA A 76 -34.74 20.74 8.08
N ASP A 77 -34.50 21.97 7.69
CA ASP A 77 -34.97 22.60 6.45
C ASP A 77 -34.18 22.17 5.20
N GLY A 78 -33.10 21.39 5.40
CA GLY A 78 -32.22 20.94 4.33
C GLY A 78 -31.20 21.99 3.86
N ALA A 79 -31.23 23.23 4.40
CA ALA A 79 -30.31 24.29 4.04
C ALA A 79 -28.93 24.07 4.70
N ASP A 80 -27.86 24.19 3.92
CA ASP A 80 -26.50 24.07 4.42
C ASP A 80 -26.15 25.24 5.37
N HIS A 81 -25.53 24.92 6.50
CA HIS A 81 -25.05 25.93 7.44
C HIS A 81 -23.85 26.67 6.87
N VAL A 82 -23.94 28.03 6.95
CA VAL A 82 -22.79 28.90 6.74
C VAL A 82 -22.12 29.12 8.10
N TRP A 83 -20.91 28.65 8.25
CA TRP A 83 -20.16 28.77 9.50
C TRP A 83 -19.87 30.22 9.83
N THR A 84 -20.33 30.70 11.00
CA THR A 84 -20.15 32.08 11.43
C THR A 84 -18.89 32.28 12.26
N LYS A 85 -18.31 31.20 12.79
CA LYS A 85 -17.05 31.20 13.52
C LYS A 85 -16.23 29.99 13.06
N ALA A 86 -14.94 30.22 12.86
CA ALA A 86 -13.97 29.20 12.56
C ALA A 86 -12.64 29.56 13.23
N GLY A 87 -11.86 28.57 13.58
CA GLY A 87 -10.52 28.77 14.14
C GLY A 87 -9.74 27.49 14.23
N SER A 88 -8.42 27.64 14.26
CA SER A 88 -7.48 26.55 14.48
C SER A 88 -6.23 27.05 15.17
N TRP A 89 -5.55 26.14 15.85
CA TRP A 89 -4.25 26.41 16.48
C TRP A 89 -3.49 25.09 16.69
N VAL A 90 -2.18 25.16 16.64
CA VAL A 90 -1.33 24.04 17.06
C VAL A 90 -1.30 24.02 18.59
N GLN A 91 -1.79 22.95 19.19
CA GLN A 91 -1.88 22.78 20.64
C GLN A 91 -0.56 22.28 21.23
N ALA A 92 0.11 21.36 20.53
CA ALA A 92 1.38 20.77 20.93
C ALA A 92 2.16 20.33 19.70
N ALA A 93 3.47 20.35 19.80
CA ALA A 93 4.36 19.79 18.77
C ALA A 93 5.61 19.20 19.40
N THR A 94 6.06 18.09 18.85
CA THR A 94 7.33 17.41 19.12
C THR A 94 7.98 17.04 17.77
N ASP A 95 9.16 16.51 17.81
CA ASP A 95 9.81 15.97 16.59
C ASP A 95 9.00 14.86 15.91
N GLU A 96 8.15 14.16 16.66
CA GLU A 96 7.39 13.01 16.15
C GLU A 96 6.00 13.37 15.64
N ALA A 97 5.35 14.35 16.25
CA ALA A 97 3.98 14.70 15.91
C ALA A 97 3.60 16.12 16.34
N ALA A 98 2.58 16.66 15.70
CA ALA A 98 1.89 17.86 16.13
C ALA A 98 0.39 17.58 16.31
N ASP A 99 -0.18 18.13 17.37
CA ASP A 99 -1.61 18.10 17.66
C ASP A 99 -2.22 19.46 17.32
N VAL A 100 -3.19 19.49 16.42
CA VAL A 100 -3.89 20.68 15.96
C VAL A 100 -5.35 20.60 16.40
N CYS A 101 -5.84 21.63 17.06
CA CYS A 101 -7.25 21.80 17.37
C CYS A 101 -7.88 22.77 16.38
N GLY A 102 -9.06 22.45 15.91
CA GLY A 102 -9.83 23.30 15.02
C GLY A 102 -11.31 23.27 15.34
N HIS A 103 -12.03 24.36 15.02
CA HIS A 103 -13.47 24.43 15.26
C HIS A 103 -14.20 25.21 14.17
N LEU A 104 -15.48 24.86 14.00
CA LEU A 104 -16.47 25.59 13.23
C LEU A 104 -17.73 25.76 14.11
N ALA A 105 -18.42 26.88 14.02
CA ALA A 105 -19.62 27.09 14.80
C ALA A 105 -20.67 27.94 14.08
N VAL A 106 -21.91 27.60 14.37
CA VAL A 106 -23.11 28.44 14.28
C VAL A 106 -23.82 28.41 15.63
N PRO A 107 -24.84 29.23 15.89
CA PRO A 107 -25.47 29.30 17.23
C PRO A 107 -25.86 27.94 17.82
N ASP A 108 -26.35 27.03 17.00
CA ASP A 108 -26.94 25.78 17.45
C ASP A 108 -26.04 24.53 17.23
N VAL A 109 -24.94 24.65 16.49
CA VAL A 109 -24.04 23.55 16.15
C VAL A 109 -22.58 23.98 16.34
N PHE A 110 -21.81 23.14 16.99
CA PHE A 110 -20.39 23.30 17.17
C PHE A 110 -19.68 22.04 16.63
N VAL A 111 -18.76 22.26 15.71
CA VAL A 111 -17.85 21.22 15.19
C VAL A 111 -16.49 21.45 15.81
N ASN A 112 -15.89 20.41 16.37
CA ASN A 112 -14.53 20.43 16.88
C ASN A 112 -13.74 19.30 16.23
N ALA A 113 -12.54 19.61 15.75
CA ALA A 113 -11.61 18.62 15.22
C ALA A 113 -10.32 18.64 16.02
N THR A 114 -9.84 17.48 16.41
CA THR A 114 -8.46 17.29 16.88
C THR A 114 -7.73 16.46 15.85
N THR A 115 -6.66 17.01 15.30
CA THR A 115 -5.86 16.37 14.25
C THR A 115 -4.44 16.16 14.76
N ARG A 116 -4.02 14.90 14.90
CA ARG A 116 -2.62 14.54 15.19
C ARG A 116 -1.93 14.20 13.88
N ILE A 117 -0.87 14.94 13.57
CA ILE A 117 -0.04 14.74 12.36
C ILE A 117 1.30 14.18 12.79
N GLU A 118 1.63 12.98 12.34
CA GLU A 118 2.89 12.29 12.65
C GLU A 118 3.98 12.62 11.62
N TYR A 119 5.25 12.35 11.95
CA TYR A 119 6.42 12.68 11.10
C TYR A 119 6.37 12.08 9.70
N ASP A 120 5.65 10.98 9.49
CA ASP A 120 5.42 10.38 8.16
C ASP A 120 4.23 11.00 7.42
N GLY A 121 3.64 12.04 7.99
CA GLY A 121 2.52 12.79 7.42
C GLY A 121 1.16 12.13 7.57
N MET A 122 1.01 11.05 8.34
CA MET A 122 -0.31 10.53 8.69
C MET A 122 -1.00 11.48 9.65
N ALA A 123 -2.21 11.90 9.30
CA ALA A 123 -3.07 12.75 10.12
C ALA A 123 -4.25 11.92 10.66
N LYS A 124 -4.30 11.71 11.98
CA LYS A 124 -5.44 11.11 12.67
C LYS A 124 -6.38 12.20 13.15
N VAL A 125 -7.62 12.15 12.71
CA VAL A 125 -8.64 13.16 13.00
C VAL A 125 -9.74 12.57 13.89
N ALA A 126 -10.05 13.27 14.99
CA ALA A 126 -11.28 13.10 15.74
C ALA A 126 -12.18 14.31 15.48
N LEU A 127 -13.27 14.11 14.75
CA LEU A 127 -14.24 15.12 14.35
C LEU A 127 -15.51 14.98 15.18
N ALA A 128 -15.79 15.92 16.05
CA ALA A 128 -16.95 15.92 16.92
C ALA A 128 -17.96 17.00 16.50
N VAL A 129 -19.24 16.62 16.41
CA VAL A 129 -20.36 17.52 16.23
C VAL A 129 -21.19 17.53 17.50
N THR A 130 -21.40 18.71 18.09
CA THR A 130 -22.05 18.90 19.38
C THR A 130 -23.04 20.06 19.34
N PRO A 131 -23.95 20.20 20.33
CA PRO A 131 -24.77 21.39 20.48
C PRO A 131 -23.91 22.66 20.54
N GLY A 132 -24.42 23.75 19.98
CA GLY A 132 -23.80 25.07 20.07
C GLY A 132 -23.78 25.61 21.51
N LYS A 133 -22.87 26.54 21.75
CA LYS A 133 -22.68 27.12 23.08
C LYS A 133 -23.98 27.80 23.58
N GLY A 134 -24.46 27.36 24.75
CA GLY A 134 -25.71 27.84 25.35
C GLY A 134 -26.97 27.06 24.97
N SER A 135 -26.86 26.10 24.06
CA SER A 135 -27.93 25.15 23.73
C SER A 135 -27.80 23.88 24.57
N SER A 136 -28.90 23.43 25.16
CA SER A 136 -28.97 22.14 25.89
C SER A 136 -29.32 20.99 24.96
N ARG A 137 -29.78 21.28 23.75
CA ARG A 137 -30.18 20.30 22.74
C ARG A 137 -29.54 20.66 21.40
N MET A 138 -29.00 19.67 20.71
CA MET A 138 -28.57 19.80 19.34
C MET A 138 -29.83 19.97 18.48
N ARG A 139 -29.85 20.94 17.56
CA ARG A 139 -30.86 20.95 16.51
C ARG A 139 -30.74 19.67 15.68
N ASN A 140 -31.87 19.24 15.17
CA ASN A 140 -31.95 18.12 14.28
C ASN A 140 -31.18 18.45 12.99
N LEU A 141 -30.00 17.87 12.81
CA LEU A 141 -29.25 17.98 11.56
C LEU A 141 -29.76 16.93 10.59
N SER A 142 -30.15 17.33 9.40
CA SER A 142 -30.59 16.44 8.35
C SER A 142 -29.41 15.82 7.59
N LYS A 143 -28.20 16.43 7.71
CA LYS A 143 -27.02 16.04 6.96
C LYS A 143 -25.74 16.45 7.69
N VAL A 144 -24.75 15.56 7.72
CA VAL A 144 -23.35 15.86 8.04
C VAL A 144 -22.46 15.11 7.07
N TRP A 145 -21.73 15.82 6.22
CA TRP A 145 -20.79 15.24 5.25
C TRP A 145 -19.38 15.77 5.46
N LEU A 146 -18.41 14.92 5.24
CA LEU A 146 -17.01 15.32 5.04
C LEU A 146 -16.75 15.39 3.54
N GLU A 147 -16.30 16.54 3.06
CA GLU A 147 -15.90 16.74 1.67
C GLU A 147 -14.44 17.13 1.58
N ILE A 148 -13.68 16.38 0.80
CA ILE A 148 -12.27 16.60 0.52
C ILE A 148 -12.14 16.98 -0.95
N PRO A 149 -12.06 18.30 -1.25
CA PRO A 149 -11.99 18.81 -2.61
C PRO A 149 -10.55 18.75 -3.13
N LEU A 150 -10.24 17.76 -3.93
CA LEU A 150 -8.93 17.56 -4.55
C LEU A 150 -8.82 18.33 -5.87
N ARG A 151 -7.62 18.74 -6.24
CA ARG A 151 -7.33 19.23 -7.57
C ARG A 151 -7.58 18.13 -8.60
N PRO A 152 -8.26 18.38 -9.72
CA PRO A 152 -8.57 17.35 -10.70
C PRO A 152 -7.32 16.62 -11.22
N GLU A 153 -6.22 17.34 -11.42
CA GLU A 153 -4.93 16.78 -11.84
C GLU A 153 -4.24 15.92 -10.76
N ALA A 154 -4.61 16.08 -9.50
CA ALA A 154 -4.14 15.26 -8.38
C ALA A 154 -5.09 14.13 -7.99
N ALA A 155 -6.15 13.88 -8.78
CA ALA A 155 -7.18 12.87 -8.50
C ALA A 155 -7.65 12.19 -9.80
N THR A 156 -6.70 11.76 -10.64
CA THR A 156 -6.97 11.10 -11.92
C THR A 156 -7.08 9.58 -11.80
N LEU A 157 -6.55 9.02 -10.72
CA LEU A 157 -6.55 7.60 -10.40
C LEU A 157 -7.20 7.36 -9.04
N PHE A 158 -7.74 6.17 -8.85
CA PHE A 158 -8.28 5.74 -7.57
C PHE A 158 -7.86 4.32 -7.19
N CYS A 159 -7.84 4.05 -5.89
CA CYS A 159 -7.72 2.72 -5.31
C CYS A 159 -8.47 2.68 -3.99
N TYR A 160 -9.24 1.60 -3.71
CA TYR A 160 -9.92 1.43 -2.43
C TYR A 160 -9.78 0.04 -1.83
N SER A 161 -9.95 -0.04 -0.51
CA SER A 161 -9.98 -1.29 0.27
C SER A 161 -11.18 -1.30 1.23
N PRO A 162 -11.74 -2.47 1.59
CA PRO A 162 -11.45 -3.78 1.01
C PRO A 162 -12.03 -3.91 -0.40
N CYS A 163 -11.44 -4.79 -1.19
CA CYS A 163 -11.95 -5.18 -2.50
C CYS A 163 -12.46 -6.62 -2.49
N SER A 164 -13.24 -6.99 -3.49
CA SER A 164 -13.46 -8.39 -3.82
C SER A 164 -12.18 -8.92 -4.43
N TRP A 165 -11.53 -9.87 -3.77
CA TRP A 165 -10.39 -10.53 -4.36
C TRP A 165 -10.76 -11.09 -5.73
N ALA A 166 -9.92 -10.85 -6.72
CA ALA A 166 -10.09 -11.28 -8.08
C ALA A 166 -10.86 -10.34 -9.03
N LYS A 167 -11.15 -9.13 -8.62
CA LYS A 167 -11.72 -8.13 -9.52
C LYS A 167 -10.90 -6.85 -9.44
N LEU A 168 -10.59 -6.25 -10.59
CA LEU A 168 -9.91 -4.95 -10.69
C LEU A 168 -10.88 -3.77 -10.54
N GLU A 169 -12.05 -3.97 -9.95
CA GLU A 169 -13.05 -2.90 -9.75
C GLU A 169 -12.64 -1.86 -8.69
N ASN A 170 -11.65 -2.20 -7.86
CA ASN A 170 -11.16 -1.35 -6.78
C ASN A 170 -10.06 -0.38 -7.21
N VAL A 171 -9.63 -0.42 -8.46
CA VAL A 171 -8.55 0.44 -8.97
C VAL A 171 -8.84 0.92 -10.39
N GLY A 172 -8.31 2.07 -10.77
CA GLY A 172 -8.43 2.57 -12.13
C GLY A 172 -8.37 4.08 -12.27
N ALA A 173 -8.83 4.57 -13.44
CA ALA A 173 -8.96 6.00 -13.70
C ALA A 173 -10.29 6.54 -13.19
N VAL A 174 -10.25 7.77 -12.66
CA VAL A 174 -11.45 8.54 -12.32
C VAL A 174 -12.07 9.07 -13.64
N LYS A 175 -13.05 8.35 -14.16
CA LYS A 175 -13.70 8.68 -15.48
C LYS A 175 -15.05 9.37 -15.32
N GLY A 176 -15.65 9.38 -14.15
CA GLY A 176 -16.95 9.94 -13.85
C GLY A 176 -17.32 9.79 -12.38
N PRO A 177 -18.52 10.17 -11.95
CA PRO A 177 -18.98 9.98 -10.59
C PRO A 177 -18.98 8.50 -10.19
N MET A 178 -18.48 8.22 -8.99
CA MET A 178 -18.42 6.89 -8.40
C MET A 178 -19.02 6.93 -6.99
N ALA A 179 -19.64 5.85 -6.58
CA ALA A 179 -20.15 5.69 -5.21
C ALA A 179 -19.94 4.26 -4.75
N TRP A 180 -19.66 4.10 -3.47
CA TRP A 180 -19.41 2.80 -2.86
C TRP A 180 -20.05 2.70 -1.48
N PRO A 181 -20.42 1.49 -1.02
CA PRO A 181 -20.64 1.23 0.39
C PRO A 181 -19.36 1.56 1.16
N PHE A 182 -19.41 1.43 2.47
CA PHE A 182 -18.24 1.69 3.31
C PHE A 182 -16.97 1.01 2.76
N ARG A 183 -15.92 1.81 2.62
CA ARG A 183 -14.55 1.38 2.30
C ARG A 183 -13.64 1.87 3.40
N CYS A 184 -12.84 0.97 3.98
CA CYS A 184 -11.97 1.35 5.09
C CYS A 184 -10.79 2.23 4.65
N SER A 185 -10.47 2.25 3.35
CA SER A 185 -9.41 3.08 2.75
C SER A 185 -9.80 3.45 1.33
N VAL A 186 -9.71 4.73 0.98
CA VAL A 186 -9.91 5.26 -0.38
C VAL A 186 -8.79 6.24 -0.69
N TRP A 187 -7.97 5.90 -1.67
CA TRP A 187 -6.92 6.75 -2.19
C TRP A 187 -7.34 7.36 -3.53
N LEU A 188 -7.14 8.65 -3.68
CA LEU A 188 -7.22 9.39 -4.94
C LEU A 188 -5.88 10.06 -5.20
N GLY A 189 -5.37 9.93 -6.42
CA GLY A 189 -4.07 10.48 -6.76
C GLY A 189 -3.80 10.50 -8.25
N ASN A 190 -2.54 10.69 -8.56
CA ASN A 190 -1.96 10.49 -9.89
C ASN A 190 -0.67 9.66 -9.76
N GLU A 191 0.17 9.65 -10.77
CA GLU A 191 1.40 8.88 -10.80
C GLU A 191 2.49 9.39 -9.85
N ASP A 192 2.33 10.58 -9.28
CA ASP A 192 3.34 11.23 -8.43
C ASP A 192 2.88 11.50 -7.01
N VAL A 193 1.61 11.90 -6.82
CA VAL A 193 1.06 12.34 -5.53
C VAL A 193 -0.40 11.88 -5.36
N GLY A 194 -0.87 11.86 -4.14
CA GLY A 194 -2.26 11.56 -3.84
C GLY A 194 -2.62 11.76 -2.37
N LEU A 195 -3.88 11.51 -2.05
CA LEU A 195 -4.41 11.54 -0.69
C LEU A 195 -5.27 10.31 -0.44
N CYS A 196 -4.98 9.61 0.63
CA CYS A 196 -5.79 8.51 1.14
C CYS A 196 -6.62 9.00 2.33
N TRP A 197 -7.92 8.83 2.26
CA TRP A 197 -8.81 8.84 3.41
C TRP A 197 -9.00 7.41 3.89
N PHE A 198 -9.00 7.19 5.23
CA PHE A 198 -9.25 5.87 5.80
C PHE A 198 -10.01 5.96 7.13
N CYS A 199 -10.79 4.92 7.43
CA CYS A 199 -11.60 4.81 8.63
C CYS A 199 -11.71 3.35 9.06
N GLU A 200 -11.61 3.08 10.37
CA GLU A 200 -11.61 1.69 10.88
C GLU A 200 -13.02 1.08 10.97
N SER A 201 -14.06 1.91 11.02
CA SER A 201 -15.42 1.43 11.29
C SER A 201 -16.48 2.33 10.66
N ASP A 202 -17.56 1.71 10.22
CA ASP A 202 -18.80 2.37 9.82
C ASP A 202 -19.80 2.55 10.98
N GLU A 203 -19.45 2.21 12.22
CA GLU A 203 -20.33 2.25 13.41
C GLU A 203 -21.13 3.55 13.55
N ARG A 204 -20.50 4.66 13.20
CA ARG A 204 -21.11 5.98 13.34
C ARG A 204 -21.42 6.65 12.02
N LEU A 205 -21.28 5.91 10.92
CA LEU A 205 -21.68 6.38 9.61
C LEU A 205 -23.15 6.03 9.38
N ALA A 206 -23.93 7.00 8.97
CA ALA A 206 -25.36 6.86 8.77
C ALA A 206 -25.78 7.45 7.41
N ALA A 207 -25.26 6.87 6.34
CA ALA A 207 -25.64 7.22 4.97
C ALA A 207 -27.10 6.79 4.70
N ALA A 208 -27.87 7.63 4.03
CA ALA A 208 -29.25 7.30 3.64
C ALA A 208 -29.30 6.11 2.66
N ASP A 209 -28.31 6.01 1.77
CA ASP A 209 -28.09 4.84 0.92
C ASP A 209 -26.81 4.13 1.37
N PRO A 210 -26.89 2.90 1.86
CA PRO A 210 -25.73 2.13 2.30
C PRO A 210 -24.73 1.81 1.18
N ASN A 211 -25.13 1.95 -0.10
CA ASN A 211 -24.24 1.80 -1.25
C ASN A 211 -23.53 3.10 -1.64
N ARG A 212 -23.80 4.20 -0.94
CA ARG A 212 -23.27 5.54 -1.22
C ARG A 212 -22.64 6.18 0.01
N VAL A 213 -21.96 5.42 0.83
CA VAL A 213 -21.26 5.91 2.02
C VAL A 213 -20.07 6.79 1.62
N VAL A 214 -19.38 6.42 0.55
CA VAL A 214 -18.24 7.17 -0.01
C VAL A 214 -18.50 7.45 -1.48
N GLU A 215 -18.33 8.70 -1.88
CA GLU A 215 -18.51 9.14 -3.26
C GLU A 215 -17.26 9.86 -3.78
N VAL A 216 -17.00 9.70 -5.08
CA VAL A 216 -16.05 10.52 -5.83
C VAL A 216 -16.83 11.27 -6.91
N ILE A 217 -16.76 12.59 -6.87
CA ILE A 217 -17.54 13.48 -7.75
C ILE A 217 -16.54 14.35 -8.50
N PRO A 218 -16.12 13.92 -9.72
CA PRO A 218 -15.20 14.70 -10.53
C PRO A 218 -15.89 15.94 -11.11
N GLY A 219 -15.20 17.07 -11.08
CA GLY A 219 -15.63 18.33 -11.67
C GLY A 219 -14.47 19.08 -12.29
N ALA A 220 -14.75 20.16 -13.02
CA ALA A 220 -13.73 20.94 -13.72
C ALA A 220 -12.79 21.71 -12.76
N ALA A 221 -13.31 22.17 -11.63
CA ALA A 221 -12.55 22.94 -10.66
C ALA A 221 -12.00 22.07 -9.51
N GLU A 222 -12.71 21.02 -9.15
CA GLU A 222 -12.33 20.12 -8.05
C GLU A 222 -12.91 18.72 -8.30
N THR A 223 -12.23 17.70 -7.81
CA THR A 223 -12.73 16.34 -7.63
C THR A 223 -13.02 16.14 -6.15
N VAL A 224 -14.27 15.96 -5.77
CA VAL A 224 -14.66 15.84 -4.36
C VAL A 224 -14.71 14.37 -3.95
N LEU A 225 -13.91 14.01 -2.95
CA LEU A 225 -14.14 12.80 -2.16
C LEU A 225 -15.11 13.17 -1.04
N ARG A 226 -16.32 12.61 -1.08
CA ARG A 226 -17.37 12.84 -0.07
C ARG A 226 -17.57 11.59 0.77
N VAL A 227 -17.64 11.77 2.09
CA VAL A 227 -18.01 10.73 3.03
C VAL A 227 -19.29 11.16 3.75
N HIS A 228 -20.32 10.34 3.67
CA HIS A 228 -21.58 10.54 4.36
C HIS A 228 -21.43 10.13 5.82
N LEU A 229 -21.16 11.11 6.71
CA LEU A 229 -21.03 10.86 8.14
C LEU A 229 -22.40 10.63 8.77
N ALA A 230 -23.40 11.43 8.38
CA ALA A 230 -24.79 11.22 8.74
C ALA A 230 -25.72 11.83 7.68
N ASP A 231 -26.69 11.04 7.24
CA ASP A 231 -27.86 11.47 6.49
C ASP A 231 -29.11 11.17 7.33
N GLY A 232 -29.96 12.17 7.51
CA GLY A 232 -31.11 12.09 8.41
C GLY A 232 -30.80 12.67 9.81
N ALA A 233 -31.70 12.43 10.75
CA ALA A 233 -31.72 13.13 12.02
C ALA A 233 -30.53 12.81 12.93
N LEU A 234 -29.52 13.67 12.96
CA LEU A 234 -28.49 13.64 14.00
C LEU A 234 -28.93 14.49 15.19
N THR A 235 -29.36 13.85 16.27
CA THR A 235 -29.98 14.50 17.44
C THR A 235 -29.11 14.49 18.69
N ARG A 236 -27.94 13.85 18.63
CA ARG A 236 -27.01 13.70 19.77
C ARG A 236 -25.57 13.99 19.36
N PRO A 237 -24.72 14.40 20.30
CA PRO A 237 -23.30 14.57 20.06
C PRO A 237 -22.69 13.29 19.49
N THR A 238 -21.92 13.44 18.41
CA THR A 238 -21.27 12.32 17.74
C THR A 238 -19.85 12.69 17.37
N THR A 239 -18.94 11.72 17.53
CA THR A 239 -17.54 11.87 17.13
C THR A 239 -17.19 10.77 16.13
N TRP A 240 -16.61 11.16 15.00
CA TRP A 240 -16.03 10.25 14.00
C TRP A 240 -14.52 10.31 14.09
N THR A 241 -13.86 9.15 13.97
CA THR A 241 -12.41 9.05 13.88
C THR A 241 -12.03 8.50 12.51
N PHE A 242 -11.17 9.21 11.80
CA PHE A 242 -10.64 8.82 10.50
C PHE A 242 -9.20 9.30 10.34
N GLY A 243 -8.54 8.86 9.27
CA GLY A 243 -7.21 9.32 8.94
C GLY A 243 -7.11 9.90 7.55
N LEU A 244 -6.08 10.72 7.35
CA LEU A 244 -5.63 11.21 6.06
C LEU A 244 -4.15 10.87 5.91
N GLN A 245 -3.76 10.32 4.75
CA GLN A 245 -2.37 10.03 4.42
C GLN A 245 -2.06 10.57 3.04
N ALA A 246 -1.31 11.66 2.97
CA ALA A 246 -0.78 12.14 1.70
C ALA A 246 0.35 11.22 1.21
N THR A 247 0.36 10.94 -0.08
CA THR A 247 1.38 10.12 -0.74
C THR A 247 2.24 10.94 -1.72
N PRO A 248 3.47 10.50 -2.00
CA PRO A 248 4.19 9.35 -1.49
C PRO A 248 4.45 9.43 0.01
N THR A 249 4.41 8.28 0.73
CA THR A 249 4.58 8.26 2.20
C THR A 249 6.02 8.49 2.65
N LYS A 250 6.99 8.25 1.77
CA LYS A 250 8.44 8.43 1.99
C LYS A 250 9.19 8.58 0.67
N PRO A 251 10.50 8.94 0.68
CA PRO A 251 11.34 8.95 -0.52
C PRO A 251 11.33 7.59 -1.22
N PHE A 252 11.13 7.63 -2.53
CA PHE A 252 11.11 6.45 -3.36
C PHE A 252 12.54 5.96 -3.67
N ASP A 253 12.89 4.74 -3.22
CA ASP A 253 14.20 4.15 -3.50
C ASP A 253 14.18 3.35 -4.81
N ARG A 254 14.69 3.95 -5.87
CA ARG A 254 14.81 3.31 -7.19
C ARG A 254 15.69 2.07 -7.21
N ARG A 255 16.64 1.93 -6.30
CA ARG A 255 17.52 0.75 -6.24
C ARG A 255 16.74 -0.52 -5.96
N LEU A 256 15.63 -0.41 -5.23
CA LEU A 256 14.73 -1.53 -4.97
C LEU A 256 13.89 -1.93 -6.19
N MET A 257 13.79 -1.08 -7.23
CA MET A 257 13.06 -1.36 -8.47
C MET A 257 13.81 -2.28 -9.43
N THR A 258 15.11 -2.53 -9.23
CA THR A 258 15.89 -3.38 -10.13
C THR A 258 15.48 -4.85 -10.09
N GLY A 259 14.68 -5.21 -9.09
CA GLY A 259 14.13 -6.52 -8.96
C GLY A 259 15.12 -7.53 -8.43
N GLN A 260 15.96 -8.11 -9.04
CA GLN A 260 17.01 -9.07 -8.62
C GLN A 260 16.63 -9.94 -7.40
N THR A 261 15.30 -10.07 -7.16
CA THR A 261 14.71 -10.87 -6.11
C THR A 261 14.12 -12.13 -6.74
N VAL A 262 14.40 -13.29 -6.18
CA VAL A 262 13.70 -14.53 -6.51
C VAL A 262 12.82 -14.93 -5.33
N HIS A 263 11.57 -15.22 -5.65
CA HIS A 263 10.67 -15.81 -4.68
C HIS A 263 10.79 -17.33 -4.78
N ALA A 264 11.25 -17.96 -3.72
CA ALA A 264 11.32 -19.41 -3.62
C ALA A 264 10.02 -19.90 -2.95
N PRO A 265 8.94 -20.18 -3.72
CA PRO A 265 7.69 -20.66 -3.16
C PRO A 265 7.90 -22.05 -2.58
N PRO A 266 7.02 -22.49 -1.69
CA PRO A 266 6.96 -23.88 -1.31
C PRO A 266 6.75 -24.69 -2.59
N MET A 267 7.70 -25.55 -2.92
CA MET A 267 7.57 -26.42 -4.08
C MET A 267 6.39 -27.37 -3.86
N GLY A 268 5.33 -27.16 -4.59
CA GLY A 268 4.09 -27.92 -4.48
C GLY A 268 3.09 -27.38 -3.47
N ALA A 269 3.22 -26.14 -3.00
CA ALA A 269 2.05 -25.41 -2.61
C ALA A 269 1.17 -25.37 -3.85
N GLY A 270 0.21 -26.28 -3.92
CA GLY A 270 -0.71 -26.30 -5.02
C GLY A 270 -1.38 -24.94 -5.07
N ILE A 271 -1.26 -24.28 -6.20
CA ILE A 271 -2.25 -23.27 -6.55
C ILE A 271 -3.60 -23.96 -6.31
N PRO A 272 -4.48 -23.39 -5.48
CA PRO A 272 -5.76 -24.01 -5.21
C PRO A 272 -6.41 -24.41 -6.54
N GLY A 273 -6.71 -25.69 -6.72
CA GLY A 273 -7.24 -26.26 -7.97
C GLY A 273 -6.27 -27.10 -8.81
N LEU A 274 -4.95 -27.10 -8.56
CA LEU A 274 -4.01 -27.92 -9.32
C LEU A 274 -3.77 -29.33 -8.76
N GLY A 275 -4.35 -29.70 -7.62
CA GLY A 275 -4.35 -31.07 -7.09
C GLY A 275 -2.96 -31.67 -6.82
N VAL A 276 -1.92 -30.87 -6.80
CA VAL A 276 -0.55 -31.32 -6.58
C VAL A 276 -0.31 -31.43 -5.08
N LYS A 277 -0.17 -32.65 -4.56
CA LYS A 277 0.36 -32.90 -3.22
C LYS A 277 1.75 -32.25 -3.15
N ARG A 278 2.04 -31.55 -2.05
CA ARG A 278 3.35 -30.94 -1.78
C ARG A 278 4.42 -32.01 -1.92
N PRO A 279 5.34 -31.91 -2.88
CA PRO A 279 6.40 -32.89 -2.94
C PRO A 279 7.33 -32.67 -1.74
N GLU A 280 7.78 -33.73 -1.13
CA GLU A 280 8.92 -33.75 -0.20
C GLU A 280 10.19 -33.11 -0.79
N VAL A 281 10.17 -32.79 -2.07
CA VAL A 281 11.28 -32.30 -2.92
C VAL A 281 11.79 -30.92 -2.48
N TRP A 282 10.91 -30.00 -2.05
CA TRP A 282 11.37 -28.69 -1.56
C TRP A 282 12.17 -28.82 -0.27
N TRP A 283 11.66 -29.62 0.62
CA TRP A 283 12.31 -29.94 1.86
C TRP A 283 13.62 -30.73 1.66
N THR A 284 13.66 -31.60 0.65
CA THR A 284 14.86 -32.30 0.21
C THR A 284 15.88 -31.35 -0.41
N CYS A 285 15.46 -30.28 -1.10
CA CYS A 285 16.39 -29.25 -1.58
C CYS A 285 17.02 -28.45 -0.42
N GLN A 286 16.27 -28.15 0.63
CA GLN A 286 16.82 -27.55 1.84
C GLN A 286 17.73 -28.52 2.61
N ARG A 287 17.35 -29.78 2.70
CA ARG A 287 18.19 -30.87 3.27
C ARG A 287 19.42 -31.19 2.42
N ALA A 288 19.34 -31.00 1.11
CA ALA A 288 20.41 -31.27 0.17
C ALA A 288 21.47 -30.17 0.10
N LEU A 289 21.30 -29.04 0.82
CA LEU A 289 22.34 -28.02 0.91
C LEU A 289 23.70 -28.58 1.36
N PRO A 290 23.78 -29.46 2.34
CA PRO A 290 25.04 -30.15 2.65
C PRO A 290 25.49 -31.12 1.56
N GLN A 291 24.57 -31.59 0.69
CA GLN A 291 24.84 -32.60 -0.35
C GLN A 291 25.10 -32.00 -1.75
N GLY A 292 25.23 -30.67 -1.87
CA GLY A 292 25.71 -30.01 -3.09
C GLY A 292 24.67 -29.48 -4.06
N ASN A 293 23.41 -29.92 -4.05
CA ASN A 293 22.44 -29.51 -5.06
C ASN A 293 21.85 -28.11 -4.80
N ALA A 294 21.52 -27.79 -3.57
CA ALA A 294 21.01 -26.45 -3.27
C ALA A 294 22.13 -25.41 -3.37
N GLY A 295 23.34 -25.74 -2.97
CA GLY A 295 24.50 -24.88 -3.20
C GLY A 295 24.72 -24.59 -4.68
N LYS A 296 24.51 -25.56 -5.57
CA LYS A 296 24.57 -25.37 -7.02
C LYS A 296 23.46 -24.42 -7.51
N VAL A 297 22.21 -24.66 -7.12
CA VAL A 297 21.06 -23.83 -7.52
C VAL A 297 21.22 -22.39 -7.04
N LEU A 298 21.63 -22.17 -5.79
CA LEU A 298 21.89 -20.83 -5.26
C LEU A 298 23.06 -20.14 -5.98
N ALA A 299 24.14 -20.87 -6.28
CA ALA A 299 25.27 -20.34 -7.03
C ALA A 299 24.89 -19.98 -8.48
N GLU A 300 24.04 -20.78 -9.13
CA GLU A 300 23.49 -20.48 -10.45
C GLU A 300 22.60 -19.23 -10.41
N ALA A 301 21.73 -19.11 -9.41
CA ALA A 301 20.89 -17.94 -9.22
C ALA A 301 21.73 -16.65 -8.99
N ALA A 302 22.76 -16.73 -8.15
CA ALA A 302 23.67 -15.61 -7.90
C ALA A 302 24.41 -15.19 -9.19
N ARG A 303 24.91 -16.17 -9.98
CA ARG A 303 25.52 -15.88 -11.30
C ARG A 303 24.51 -15.30 -12.29
N GLY A 304 23.24 -15.70 -12.18
CA GLY A 304 22.12 -15.17 -12.97
C GLY A 304 21.70 -13.74 -12.56
N GLY A 305 22.33 -13.18 -11.53
CA GLY A 305 22.08 -11.80 -11.10
C GLY A 305 21.14 -11.65 -9.91
N VAL A 306 20.67 -12.74 -9.31
CA VAL A 306 19.87 -12.69 -8.07
C VAL A 306 20.70 -12.04 -6.95
N LYS A 307 20.08 -11.16 -6.19
CA LYS A 307 20.65 -10.49 -5.01
C LYS A 307 19.89 -10.84 -3.74
N THR A 308 18.62 -11.16 -3.85
CA THR A 308 17.75 -11.45 -2.71
C THR A 308 16.95 -12.71 -2.97
N VAL A 309 16.90 -13.59 -1.99
CA VAL A 309 16.05 -14.80 -2.00
C VAL A 309 14.98 -14.63 -0.93
N VAL A 310 13.73 -14.80 -1.31
CA VAL A 310 12.61 -14.86 -0.38
C VAL A 310 12.26 -16.33 -0.17
N PHE A 311 12.50 -16.87 1.01
CA PHE A 311 12.03 -18.21 1.36
C PHE A 311 10.61 -18.13 1.87
N HIS A 312 9.69 -18.83 1.20
CA HIS A 312 8.29 -18.90 1.57
C HIS A 312 8.07 -19.75 2.83
N GLU A 313 6.86 -19.99 3.21
CA GLU A 313 6.42 -20.59 4.49
C GLU A 313 7.11 -21.90 4.93
N ASP A 314 7.72 -22.66 4.01
CA ASP A 314 8.32 -23.96 4.35
C ASP A 314 9.59 -23.91 5.22
N TRP A 315 10.12 -22.72 5.50
CA TRP A 315 11.24 -22.57 6.44
C TRP A 315 10.84 -22.88 7.90
N ILE A 316 9.54 -22.91 8.19
CA ILE A 316 8.95 -23.21 9.49
C ILE A 316 8.00 -24.41 9.40
N PRO A 317 7.99 -25.33 10.40
CA PRO A 317 7.06 -26.45 10.42
C PRO A 317 5.64 -26.07 10.87
N ILE A 318 5.55 -25.07 11.75
CA ILE A 318 4.27 -24.54 12.27
C ILE A 318 4.06 -23.17 11.68
N GLN A 319 2.89 -22.97 11.07
CA GLN A 319 2.56 -21.73 10.36
C GLN A 319 2.74 -20.50 11.25
N ASN A 320 3.48 -19.52 10.74
CA ASN A 320 3.81 -18.26 11.38
C ASN A 320 4.42 -18.34 12.80
N ASN A 321 4.84 -19.52 13.20
CA ASN A 321 5.71 -19.70 14.34
C ASN A 321 7.15 -19.65 13.84
N PRO A 322 7.92 -18.59 14.11
CA PRO A 322 9.26 -18.43 13.57
C PRO A 322 10.32 -19.30 14.30
N SER A 323 9.97 -20.56 14.53
CA SER A 323 10.88 -21.63 14.95
C SER A 323 11.31 -22.39 13.70
N PRO A 324 12.54 -22.17 13.22
CA PRO A 324 12.97 -22.69 11.93
C PRO A 324 13.14 -24.21 11.97
N ARG A 325 13.07 -24.80 10.78
CA ARG A 325 13.52 -26.18 10.61
C ARG A 325 15.03 -26.32 10.87
N PRO A 326 15.52 -27.46 11.36
CA PRO A 326 16.89 -27.61 11.89
C PRO A 326 18.01 -27.09 11.00
N ASP A 327 17.94 -27.29 9.68
CA ASP A 327 19.03 -26.95 8.75
C ASP A 327 18.89 -25.54 8.13
N PHE A 328 17.87 -24.78 8.49
CA PHE A 328 17.57 -23.51 7.83
C PHE A 328 18.66 -22.45 8.04
N LYS A 329 19.26 -22.42 9.23
CA LYS A 329 20.40 -21.50 9.49
C LYS A 329 21.57 -21.76 8.54
N GLY A 330 21.88 -23.03 8.29
CA GLY A 330 22.91 -23.42 7.32
C GLY A 330 22.60 -22.95 5.89
N LEU A 331 21.31 -22.89 5.52
CA LEU A 331 20.84 -22.37 4.25
C LEU A 331 21.05 -20.86 4.15
N VAL A 332 20.70 -20.11 5.21
CA VAL A 332 20.95 -18.66 5.29
C VAL A 332 22.45 -18.37 5.14
N ASP A 333 23.30 -19.10 5.88
CA ASP A 333 24.76 -18.93 5.80
C ASP A 333 25.31 -19.26 4.41
N ALA A 334 24.73 -20.26 3.71
CA ALA A 334 25.09 -20.57 2.34
C ALA A 334 24.72 -19.45 1.37
N CYS A 335 23.55 -18.83 1.51
CA CYS A 335 23.16 -17.65 0.76
C CYS A 335 24.14 -16.49 0.97
N HIS A 336 24.48 -16.19 2.22
CA HIS A 336 25.41 -15.11 2.55
C HIS A 336 26.81 -15.35 1.96
N ARG A 337 27.33 -16.58 1.97
CA ARG A 337 28.61 -16.90 1.30
C ARG A 337 28.60 -16.63 -0.20
N LEU A 338 27.43 -16.62 -0.82
CA LEU A 338 27.24 -16.29 -2.25
C LEU A 338 26.88 -14.82 -2.47
N GLY A 339 26.84 -13.99 -1.43
CA GLY A 339 26.45 -12.59 -1.48
C GLY A 339 24.95 -12.36 -1.67
N LEU A 340 24.13 -13.38 -1.41
CA LEU A 340 22.68 -13.31 -1.47
C LEU A 340 22.10 -12.87 -0.12
N LYS A 341 21.16 -11.94 -0.15
CA LYS A 341 20.34 -11.57 1.02
C LYS A 341 19.17 -12.54 1.17
N VAL A 342 18.73 -12.75 2.40
CA VAL A 342 17.66 -13.69 2.74
C VAL A 342 16.52 -12.97 3.44
N LEU A 343 15.34 -13.02 2.82
CA LEU A 343 14.08 -12.68 3.45
C LEU A 343 13.28 -13.95 3.70
N VAL A 344 12.50 -13.98 4.79
CA VAL A 344 11.62 -15.11 5.10
C VAL A 344 10.17 -14.67 5.19
N TYR A 345 9.29 -15.56 4.74
CA TYR A 345 7.85 -15.40 4.89
C TYR A 345 7.42 -15.41 6.34
N LEU A 346 6.60 -14.45 6.71
CA LEU A 346 5.74 -14.49 7.88
C LEU A 346 4.37 -13.94 7.50
N GLY A 347 3.33 -14.60 7.95
CA GLY A 347 1.95 -14.20 7.70
C GLY A 347 1.26 -13.66 8.95
N TYR A 348 -0.03 -13.70 8.93
CA TYR A 348 -0.96 -13.09 9.88
C TYR A 348 -1.88 -14.14 10.53
N GLU A 349 -1.45 -15.38 10.57
CA GLU A 349 -2.23 -16.49 11.10
C GLU A 349 -1.54 -17.11 12.32
N LEU A 350 -2.31 -17.87 13.10
CA LEU A 350 -1.87 -18.70 14.20
C LEU A 350 -2.37 -20.13 13.97
N SER A 351 -1.48 -21.10 14.12
CA SER A 351 -1.80 -22.52 14.03
C SER A 351 -2.18 -23.10 15.37
N PRO A 352 -3.15 -24.05 15.44
CA PRO A 352 -3.43 -24.83 16.64
C PRO A 352 -2.25 -25.65 17.17
N LEU A 353 -1.24 -25.89 16.33
CA LEU A 353 0.03 -26.52 16.74
C LEU A 353 0.99 -25.55 17.44
N ASP A 354 0.73 -24.25 17.40
CA ASP A 354 1.57 -23.28 18.09
C ASP A 354 1.43 -23.42 19.61
N PRO A 355 2.53 -23.46 20.36
CA PRO A 355 2.48 -23.54 21.83
C PRO A 355 1.69 -22.41 22.50
N MET A 356 1.50 -21.27 21.81
CA MET A 356 0.68 -20.16 22.31
C MET A 356 -0.80 -20.29 22.01
N TRP A 357 -1.24 -21.33 21.29
CA TRP A 357 -2.64 -21.48 20.86
C TRP A 357 -3.62 -21.33 22.01
N GLY A 358 -3.51 -22.18 23.05
CA GLY A 358 -4.43 -22.15 24.20
C GLY A 358 -4.47 -20.82 24.94
N ALA A 359 -3.41 -20.03 24.85
CA ALA A 359 -3.37 -18.69 25.44
C ALA A 359 -3.99 -17.61 24.53
N CYS A 360 -4.07 -17.84 23.22
CA CYS A 360 -4.42 -16.81 22.22
C CYS A 360 -5.74 -17.05 21.49
N GLU A 361 -6.26 -18.30 21.44
CA GLU A 361 -7.42 -18.64 20.62
C GLU A 361 -8.68 -17.82 20.94
N ALA A 362 -8.90 -17.50 22.22
CA ALA A 362 -10.10 -16.80 22.66
C ALA A 362 -10.06 -15.29 22.34
N ASP A 363 -8.92 -14.65 22.48
CA ASP A 363 -8.82 -13.19 22.49
C ASP A 363 -7.92 -12.60 21.40
N CYS A 364 -7.16 -13.42 20.66
CA CYS A 364 -6.24 -12.93 19.63
C CYS A 364 -6.72 -13.17 18.19
N LEU A 365 -7.65 -14.13 17.99
CA LEU A 365 -8.10 -14.45 16.64
C LEU A 365 -9.06 -13.40 16.08
N ALA A 366 -8.97 -13.17 14.78
CA ALA A 366 -9.97 -12.39 14.06
C ALA A 366 -11.26 -13.22 13.89
N HIS A 367 -12.41 -12.61 14.15
CA HIS A 367 -13.72 -13.22 13.95
C HIS A 367 -14.48 -12.55 12.80
N ASP A 368 -15.28 -13.33 12.12
CA ASP A 368 -16.29 -12.82 11.18
C ASP A 368 -17.48 -12.16 11.95
N ALA A 369 -18.41 -11.57 11.20
CA ALA A 369 -19.60 -10.95 11.79
C ALA A 369 -20.54 -11.94 12.50
N ARG A 370 -20.39 -13.25 12.30
CA ARG A 370 -21.16 -14.31 12.99
C ARG A 370 -20.49 -14.75 14.29
N GLY A 371 -19.29 -14.23 14.58
CA GLY A 371 -18.50 -14.58 15.76
C GLY A 371 -17.59 -15.80 15.57
N ASN A 372 -17.46 -16.33 14.34
CA ASN A 372 -16.61 -17.47 14.08
C ASN A 372 -15.17 -17.01 13.82
N PRO A 373 -14.14 -17.71 14.34
CA PRO A 373 -12.77 -17.48 13.97
C PRO A 373 -12.58 -17.64 12.44
N VAL A 374 -11.89 -16.70 11.84
CA VAL A 374 -11.62 -16.73 10.39
C VAL A 374 -10.44 -17.63 10.10
N SER A 375 -10.63 -18.62 9.24
CA SER A 375 -9.57 -19.51 8.75
C SER A 375 -9.67 -19.66 7.23
N TYR A 376 -8.54 -19.98 6.57
CA TYR A 376 -8.53 -20.09 5.10
C TYR A 376 -8.06 -21.42 4.59
N TRP A 377 -7.04 -22.01 5.17
CA TRP A 377 -6.36 -23.13 4.57
C TRP A 377 -5.80 -24.11 5.60
N ASP A 378 -5.64 -25.33 5.16
CA ASP A 378 -5.00 -26.41 5.89
C ASP A 378 -3.63 -26.70 5.25
N ARG A 379 -2.64 -27.11 6.06
CA ARG A 379 -1.31 -27.49 5.57
C ARG A 379 -0.69 -28.65 6.36
N GLU A 380 0.37 -29.21 5.82
CA GLU A 380 1.16 -30.22 6.52
C GLU A 380 2.31 -29.60 7.38
N PRO A 381 2.60 -30.14 8.59
CA PRO A 381 1.82 -31.17 9.26
C PRO A 381 0.38 -30.72 9.48
N ALA A 382 -0.58 -31.67 9.60
CA ALA A 382 -2.01 -31.39 9.63
C ALA A 382 -2.37 -30.28 10.62
N GLN A 383 -2.63 -29.09 10.10
CA GLN A 383 -2.97 -27.88 10.85
C GLN A 383 -3.86 -26.98 10.01
N ARG A 384 -4.69 -26.21 10.69
CA ARG A 384 -5.52 -25.15 10.09
C ARG A 384 -5.02 -23.80 10.55
N ASP A 385 -4.91 -22.86 9.63
CA ASP A 385 -4.43 -21.51 9.92
C ASP A 385 -5.60 -20.59 10.28
N TYR A 386 -5.54 -20.00 11.47
CA TYR A 386 -6.53 -19.04 11.94
C TYR A 386 -5.93 -17.64 11.91
N ARG A 387 -6.67 -16.72 11.28
CA ARG A 387 -6.24 -15.32 11.20
C ARG A 387 -6.20 -14.68 12.58
N VAL A 388 -5.12 -13.96 12.87
CA VAL A 388 -5.00 -13.13 14.07
C VAL A 388 -5.45 -11.69 13.80
N CYS A 389 -5.78 -10.98 14.87
CA CYS A 389 -6.00 -9.54 14.84
C CYS A 389 -4.84 -8.85 15.59
N TYR A 390 -4.29 -7.78 15.01
CA TYR A 390 -3.21 -7.03 15.67
C TYR A 390 -3.71 -5.96 16.65
N ASN A 391 -5.03 -5.78 16.80
CA ASN A 391 -5.61 -4.88 17.81
C ASN A 391 -5.65 -5.54 19.20
N ASN A 392 -4.64 -6.31 19.54
CA ASN A 392 -4.48 -6.96 20.84
C ASN A 392 -3.00 -7.33 21.08
N ARG A 393 -2.73 -7.98 22.22
CA ARG A 393 -1.37 -8.39 22.65
C ARG A 393 -0.62 -9.31 21.68
N PHE A 394 -1.30 -9.93 20.71
CA PHE A 394 -0.62 -10.78 19.72
C PHE A 394 0.37 -9.98 18.86
N ALA A 395 0.12 -8.70 18.64
CA ALA A 395 1.08 -7.84 17.95
C ALA A 395 2.45 -7.84 18.63
N ASP A 396 2.50 -7.72 19.97
CA ASP A 396 3.75 -7.75 20.75
C ASP A 396 4.39 -9.14 20.73
N ILE A 397 3.59 -10.20 20.84
CA ILE A 397 4.06 -11.59 20.76
C ILE A 397 4.70 -11.84 19.39
N TRP A 398 4.02 -11.45 18.33
CA TRP A 398 4.49 -11.60 16.95
C TRP A 398 5.78 -10.84 16.72
N LEU A 399 5.85 -9.56 17.15
CA LEU A 399 7.04 -8.72 17.05
C LEU A 399 8.23 -9.32 17.80
N ALA A 400 8.03 -9.80 19.02
CA ALA A 400 9.10 -10.40 19.80
C ALA A 400 9.68 -11.65 19.12
N ARG A 401 8.80 -12.51 18.56
CA ARG A 401 9.18 -13.72 17.83
C ARG A 401 9.92 -13.40 16.52
N ALA A 402 9.40 -12.45 15.74
CA ALA A 402 10.02 -12.03 14.49
C ALA A 402 11.42 -11.45 14.74
N LYS A 403 11.55 -10.55 15.72
CA LYS A 403 12.85 -9.97 16.12
C LYS A 403 13.86 -11.03 16.59
N LYS A 404 13.40 -12.02 17.37
CA LYS A 404 14.23 -13.15 17.80
C LYS A 404 14.74 -13.94 16.61
N ALA A 405 13.86 -14.37 15.71
CA ALA A 405 14.24 -15.13 14.50
C ALA A 405 15.21 -14.34 13.61
N TYR A 406 14.97 -13.03 13.43
CA TYR A 406 15.86 -12.16 12.67
C TYR A 406 17.31 -12.23 13.18
N VAL A 407 17.49 -12.09 14.49
CA VAL A 407 18.83 -12.08 15.12
C VAL A 407 19.46 -13.48 15.12
N GLU A 408 18.72 -14.51 15.53
CA GLU A 408 19.25 -15.87 15.68
C GLU A 408 19.65 -16.50 14.34
N LEU A 409 18.89 -16.21 13.29
CA LEU A 409 19.16 -16.73 11.95
C LEU A 409 20.07 -15.83 11.11
N GLY A 410 20.26 -14.57 11.52
CA GLY A 410 21.02 -13.60 10.73
C GLY A 410 20.27 -13.19 9.45
N LEU A 411 18.95 -13.00 9.54
CA LEU A 411 18.14 -12.64 8.37
C LEU A 411 18.45 -11.21 7.88
N ASP A 412 18.18 -10.96 6.61
CA ASP A 412 18.24 -9.63 6.01
C ASP A 412 16.87 -8.95 5.93
N GLY A 413 15.81 -9.65 6.35
CA GLY A 413 14.47 -9.06 6.38
C GLY A 413 13.34 -10.08 6.38
N PHE A 414 12.15 -9.55 6.12
CA PHE A 414 10.92 -10.32 6.08
C PHE A 414 10.15 -10.07 4.79
N TYR A 415 9.48 -11.11 4.30
CA TYR A 415 8.38 -11.03 3.38
C TYR A 415 7.09 -11.26 4.17
N LEU A 416 6.23 -10.24 4.24
CA LEU A 416 5.05 -10.24 5.10
C LEU A 416 3.79 -10.45 4.30
N ASP A 417 3.22 -11.64 4.37
CA ASP A 417 1.96 -11.94 3.70
C ASP A 417 0.76 -11.50 4.54
N GLY A 418 -0.09 -10.67 3.97
CA GLY A 418 -1.33 -10.20 4.57
C GLY A 418 -1.19 -9.38 5.87
N THR A 419 0.00 -9.28 6.43
CA THR A 419 0.28 -8.64 7.72
C THR A 419 0.04 -7.13 7.68
N VAL A 420 0.35 -6.47 6.57
CA VAL A 420 0.13 -5.01 6.38
C VAL A 420 -1.31 -4.67 6.00
N MET A 421 -2.12 -5.65 5.66
CA MET A 421 -3.50 -5.43 5.26
C MET A 421 -4.38 -5.25 6.51
N PRO A 422 -5.15 -4.16 6.62
CA PRO A 422 -6.11 -4.00 7.70
C PRO A 422 -7.30 -4.96 7.49
N ARG A 423 -7.18 -6.17 8.02
CA ARG A 423 -8.18 -7.22 7.82
C ARG A 423 -9.39 -7.02 8.74
N ALA A 424 -10.58 -7.34 8.21
CA ALA A 424 -11.82 -7.26 8.96
C ALA A 424 -11.81 -8.15 10.21
N CYS A 425 -12.29 -7.62 11.34
CA CYS A 425 -12.41 -8.33 12.60
C CYS A 425 -13.68 -7.90 13.35
N ALA A 426 -14.41 -8.86 13.92
CA ALA A 426 -15.56 -8.62 14.79
C ALA A 426 -15.40 -9.24 16.19
N ASN A 427 -14.19 -9.61 16.61
CA ASN A 427 -13.95 -10.22 17.92
C ASN A 427 -14.08 -9.17 19.05
N ALA A 428 -15.15 -9.31 19.84
CA ALA A 428 -15.44 -8.40 20.94
C ALA A 428 -14.46 -8.50 22.11
N ALA A 429 -13.72 -9.63 22.24
CA ALA A 429 -12.78 -9.85 23.34
C ALA A 429 -11.64 -8.80 23.33
N HIS A 430 -11.30 -8.24 22.17
CA HIS A 430 -10.32 -7.17 22.03
C HIS A 430 -10.89 -5.88 21.39
N GLY A 431 -12.21 -5.69 21.50
CA GLY A 431 -12.88 -4.45 21.12
C GLY A 431 -13.09 -4.24 19.63
N CYS A 432 -12.91 -5.26 18.79
CA CYS A 432 -13.22 -5.18 17.37
C CYS A 432 -14.69 -5.47 17.09
N GLY A 433 -15.21 -4.86 16.02
CA GLY A 433 -16.60 -4.95 15.61
C GLY A 433 -17.54 -4.15 16.51
N TRP A 434 -18.76 -3.96 16.03
CA TRP A 434 -19.84 -3.27 16.74
C TRP A 434 -21.18 -3.92 16.43
N THR A 435 -22.21 -3.64 17.24
CA THR A 435 -23.54 -4.22 17.07
C THR A 435 -24.53 -3.11 16.81
N ASP A 436 -25.30 -3.23 15.72
CA ASP A 436 -26.30 -2.23 15.36
C ASP A 436 -27.57 -2.36 16.24
N ALA A 437 -28.52 -1.43 16.06
CA ALA A 437 -29.78 -1.42 16.79
C ALA A 437 -30.68 -2.65 16.52
N ALA A 438 -30.45 -3.36 15.42
CA ALA A 438 -31.14 -4.59 15.09
C ALA A 438 -30.45 -5.84 15.65
N GLY A 439 -29.36 -5.68 16.40
CA GLY A 439 -28.59 -6.78 17.00
C GLY A 439 -27.61 -7.44 16.03
N ARG A 440 -27.39 -6.90 14.83
CA ARG A 440 -26.45 -7.45 13.86
C ARG A 440 -25.04 -6.99 14.19
N ARG A 441 -24.10 -7.94 14.17
CA ARG A 441 -22.68 -7.68 14.36
C ARG A 441 -22.03 -7.21 13.05
N HIS A 442 -21.21 -6.17 13.13
CA HIS A 442 -20.42 -5.62 12.04
C HIS A 442 -18.93 -5.73 12.36
N VAL A 443 -18.10 -5.70 11.33
CA VAL A 443 -16.64 -5.78 11.45
C VAL A 443 -16.02 -4.39 11.57
N THR A 444 -14.80 -4.34 12.10
CA THR A 444 -13.90 -3.17 12.04
C THR A 444 -12.60 -3.57 11.37
N TYR A 445 -11.82 -2.58 10.95
CA TYR A 445 -10.55 -2.74 10.25
C TYR A 445 -9.45 -2.06 11.08
N PRO A 446 -8.61 -2.78 11.82
CA PRO A 446 -7.69 -2.22 12.81
C PRO A 446 -6.45 -1.56 12.16
N ILE A 447 -6.65 -0.51 11.37
CA ILE A 447 -5.61 0.17 10.58
C ILE A 447 -4.54 0.78 11.49
N PHE A 448 -4.95 1.45 12.58
CA PHE A 448 -3.99 2.09 13.49
C PHE A 448 -3.14 1.04 14.22
N ALA A 449 -3.75 -0.07 14.66
CA ALA A 449 -3.00 -1.14 15.33
C ALA A 449 -1.99 -1.82 14.39
N VAL A 450 -2.40 -2.14 13.16
CA VAL A 450 -1.49 -2.68 12.13
C VAL A 450 -0.35 -1.70 11.85
N ARG A 451 -0.67 -0.40 11.72
CA ARG A 451 0.32 0.65 11.49
C ARG A 451 1.36 0.71 12.63
N GLU A 452 0.94 0.68 13.89
CA GLU A 452 1.85 0.72 15.04
C GLU A 452 2.75 -0.52 15.09
N MET A 453 2.21 -1.69 14.84
CA MET A 453 2.98 -2.93 14.75
C MET A 453 4.02 -2.84 13.62
N MET A 454 3.62 -2.37 12.43
CA MET A 454 4.53 -2.18 11.29
C MET A 454 5.60 -1.14 11.58
N ARG A 455 5.28 -0.03 12.27
CA ARG A 455 6.25 0.98 12.70
C ARG A 455 7.32 0.39 13.63
N ALA A 456 6.90 -0.41 14.61
CA ALA A 456 7.80 -1.06 15.54
C ALA A 456 8.72 -2.11 14.87
N LEU A 457 8.20 -2.82 13.85
CA LEU A 457 8.99 -3.74 13.05
C LEU A 457 9.97 -2.98 12.15
N TYR A 458 9.50 -1.92 11.48
CA TYR A 458 10.33 -1.09 10.60
C TYR A 458 11.51 -0.50 11.36
N ALA A 459 11.28 0.10 12.52
CA ALA A 459 12.33 0.64 13.37
C ALA A 459 13.42 -0.39 13.70
N PHE A 460 13.01 -1.65 13.95
CA PHE A 460 13.95 -2.72 14.26
C PHE A 460 14.75 -3.19 13.04
N VAL A 461 14.08 -3.37 11.90
CA VAL A 461 14.67 -3.94 10.67
C VAL A 461 15.55 -2.91 9.97
N ASP A 462 15.04 -1.67 9.80
CA ASP A 462 15.75 -0.58 9.12
C ASP A 462 17.05 -0.19 9.85
N ALA A 463 17.03 -0.11 11.17
CA ALA A 463 18.24 0.15 11.99
C ALA A 463 19.34 -0.91 11.79
N ARG A 464 19.04 -2.04 11.18
CA ARG A 464 19.96 -3.14 10.87
C ARG A 464 20.27 -3.28 9.37
N GLY A 465 19.81 -2.31 8.56
CA GLY A 465 19.96 -2.33 7.09
C GLY A 465 19.18 -3.45 6.41
N GLY A 466 18.15 -3.96 7.10
CA GLY A 466 17.28 -5.00 6.58
C GLY A 466 16.13 -4.47 5.71
N ARG A 467 15.31 -5.38 5.18
CA ARG A 467 14.19 -5.08 4.28
C ARG A 467 12.89 -5.70 4.79
N ILE A 468 11.81 -4.93 4.77
CA ILE A 468 10.45 -5.42 4.89
C ILE A 468 9.83 -5.34 3.50
N ASP A 469 9.46 -6.49 2.96
CA ASP A 469 8.78 -6.66 1.68
C ASP A 469 7.35 -7.13 1.97
N ALA A 470 6.35 -6.33 1.60
CA ALA A 470 4.96 -6.61 1.94
C ALA A 470 4.24 -7.29 0.78
N HIS A 471 3.51 -8.37 1.06
CA HIS A 471 2.58 -8.91 0.07
C HIS A 471 1.28 -8.10 0.07
N GLN A 472 0.86 -7.71 -1.13
CA GLN A 472 -0.42 -7.06 -1.39
C GLN A 472 -1.22 -7.88 -2.39
N SER A 473 -2.54 -7.80 -2.30
CA SER A 473 -3.46 -8.45 -3.24
C SER A 473 -4.74 -7.62 -3.28
N GLY A 474 -4.64 -6.40 -3.83
CA GLY A 474 -5.75 -5.46 -3.92
C GLY A 474 -6.13 -4.78 -2.60
N TYR A 475 -5.21 -4.68 -1.64
CA TYR A 475 -5.43 -4.06 -0.32
C TYR A 475 -4.50 -2.89 -0.06
N VAL A 476 -4.29 -2.03 -1.03
CA VAL A 476 -3.41 -0.88 -0.85
C VAL A 476 -3.99 0.06 0.21
N CYS A 477 -3.30 0.16 1.34
CA CYS A 477 -3.58 1.12 2.40
C CYS A 477 -2.28 1.88 2.75
N PRO A 478 -2.09 3.09 2.22
CA PRO A 478 -0.86 3.86 2.43
C PRO A 478 -0.47 4.02 3.89
N ALA A 479 -1.44 4.13 4.80
CA ALA A 479 -1.17 4.31 6.22
C ALA A 479 -0.44 3.12 6.86
N THR A 480 -0.74 1.89 6.47
CA THR A 480 -0.06 0.68 6.97
C THR A 480 1.18 0.35 6.17
N LEU A 481 1.18 0.64 4.86
CA LEU A 481 2.31 0.45 3.97
C LEU A 481 3.47 1.42 4.21
N ALA A 482 3.24 2.57 4.84
CA ALA A 482 4.27 3.57 5.10
C ALA A 482 5.53 2.97 5.76
N PHE A 483 5.37 1.93 6.56
CA PHE A 483 6.45 1.23 7.27
C PHE A 483 6.87 -0.10 6.63
N ALA A 484 6.74 -0.23 5.31
CA ALA A 484 7.38 -1.28 4.51
C ALA A 484 8.45 -0.66 3.60
N HIS A 485 9.43 -1.42 3.11
CA HIS A 485 10.45 -0.94 2.16
C HIS A 485 10.01 -1.13 0.72
N SER A 486 9.28 -2.21 0.46
CA SER A 486 8.76 -2.59 -0.85
C SER A 486 7.50 -3.44 -0.69
N TYR A 487 6.81 -3.67 -1.79
CA TYR A 487 5.71 -4.62 -1.82
C TYR A 487 5.71 -5.44 -3.12
N TRP A 488 5.07 -6.61 -3.07
CA TRP A 488 4.86 -7.53 -4.17
C TRP A 488 3.37 -7.74 -4.36
N ASP A 489 2.84 -7.42 -5.54
CA ASP A 489 1.40 -7.37 -5.81
C ASP A 489 1.06 -7.88 -7.21
N GLY A 490 -0.11 -8.47 -7.38
CA GLY A 490 -0.62 -9.00 -8.64
C GLY A 490 -1.20 -10.41 -8.53
N GLU A 491 -1.14 -11.06 -7.35
CA GLU A 491 -1.66 -12.42 -7.16
C GLU A 491 -3.14 -12.51 -7.52
N GLN A 492 -3.94 -11.53 -7.16
CA GLN A 492 -5.38 -11.47 -7.42
C GLN A 492 -5.73 -11.55 -8.91
N LEU A 493 -4.80 -11.26 -9.81
CA LEU A 493 -5.01 -11.37 -11.25
C LEU A 493 -4.99 -12.82 -11.77
N ALA A 494 -4.26 -13.70 -11.08
CA ALA A 494 -3.95 -15.03 -11.60
C ALA A 494 -4.59 -16.18 -10.83
N VAL A 495 -4.99 -15.97 -9.55
CA VAL A 495 -5.57 -17.01 -8.71
C VAL A 495 -7.07 -17.15 -8.88
N SER A 496 -7.67 -18.11 -8.18
CA SER A 496 -9.09 -18.47 -8.23
C SER A 496 -10.01 -17.26 -8.17
N GLY A 497 -10.81 -17.06 -9.20
CA GLY A 497 -11.68 -15.91 -9.37
C GLY A 497 -10.98 -14.66 -9.95
N GLY A 498 -9.69 -14.70 -10.26
CA GLY A 498 -8.94 -13.65 -10.92
C GLY A 498 -9.41 -13.33 -12.33
N ALA A 499 -8.76 -12.36 -12.94
CA ALA A 499 -9.06 -11.94 -14.31
C ALA A 499 -9.11 -13.15 -15.25
N ARG A 500 -10.15 -13.23 -16.08
CA ARG A 500 -10.29 -14.30 -17.07
C ARG A 500 -9.25 -14.14 -18.17
N ASP A 501 -9.13 -12.91 -18.65
CA ASP A 501 -8.11 -12.48 -19.58
C ASP A 501 -7.39 -11.26 -19.00
N ILE A 502 -6.25 -11.50 -18.37
CA ILE A 502 -5.47 -10.44 -17.71
C ILE A 502 -5.07 -9.36 -18.72
N LYS A 503 -4.74 -9.73 -19.97
CA LYS A 503 -4.30 -8.77 -20.99
C LYS A 503 -5.41 -7.79 -21.40
N ALA A 504 -6.65 -8.26 -21.39
CA ALA A 504 -7.81 -7.44 -21.72
C ALA A 504 -8.32 -6.64 -20.51
N GLU A 505 -8.21 -7.20 -19.29
CA GLU A 505 -8.81 -6.63 -18.09
C GLU A 505 -7.89 -5.66 -17.35
N LEU A 506 -6.55 -5.88 -17.39
CA LEU A 506 -5.56 -5.02 -16.73
C LEU A 506 -5.21 -3.82 -17.62
N ASP A 507 -5.93 -2.73 -17.45
CA ASP A 507 -5.64 -1.49 -18.18
C ASP A 507 -4.43 -0.73 -17.56
N LEU A 508 -3.90 0.24 -18.33
CA LEU A 508 -2.74 1.04 -17.92
C LEU A 508 -3.01 1.91 -16.70
N ALA A 509 -4.25 2.36 -16.48
CA ALA A 509 -4.62 3.18 -15.35
C ALA A 509 -4.68 2.36 -14.06
N SER A 510 -5.25 1.17 -14.13
CA SER A 510 -5.26 0.20 -13.03
C SER A 510 -3.85 -0.18 -12.62
N PHE A 511 -2.95 -0.44 -13.60
CA PHE A 511 -1.55 -0.70 -13.30
C PHE A 511 -0.88 0.48 -12.58
N ARG A 512 -1.11 1.70 -13.04
CA ARG A 512 -0.54 2.91 -12.41
C ARG A 512 -1.08 3.16 -11.01
N ALA A 513 -2.36 2.88 -10.77
CA ALA A 513 -3.00 3.12 -9.48
C ALA A 513 -2.47 2.17 -8.38
N GLU A 514 -2.24 0.88 -8.70
CA GLU A 514 -1.93 -0.14 -7.70
C GLU A 514 -0.49 -0.66 -7.78
N PHE A 515 -0.02 -1.04 -8.97
CA PHE A 515 1.21 -1.82 -9.12
C PHE A 515 2.47 -0.97 -9.38
N MET A 516 2.34 0.33 -9.49
CA MET A 516 3.50 1.18 -9.78
C MET A 516 4.34 1.47 -8.53
N GLY A 517 3.73 1.60 -7.38
CA GLY A 517 4.37 1.80 -6.08
C GLY A 517 4.92 3.19 -5.84
N ARG A 518 5.49 3.81 -6.85
CA ARG A 518 6.10 5.13 -6.81
C ARG A 518 5.16 6.20 -6.25
N ASN A 519 3.91 6.20 -6.67
CA ASN A 519 2.85 7.09 -6.20
C ASN A 519 2.50 6.90 -4.72
N HIS A 520 2.83 5.74 -4.15
CA HIS A 520 2.68 5.44 -2.73
C HIS A 520 3.98 5.68 -1.93
N GLY A 521 5.12 5.80 -2.60
CA GLY A 521 6.44 5.99 -2.00
C GLY A 521 7.18 4.70 -1.67
N LEU A 522 6.78 3.58 -2.31
CA LEU A 522 7.41 2.27 -2.11
C LEU A 522 7.80 1.65 -3.46
N ALA A 523 8.86 0.87 -3.47
CA ALA A 523 9.14 0.03 -4.63
C ALA A 523 8.11 -1.11 -4.72
N CYS A 524 7.58 -1.33 -5.91
CA CYS A 524 6.74 -2.49 -6.21
C CYS A 524 7.50 -3.45 -7.11
N GLU A 525 7.40 -4.74 -6.84
CA GLU A 525 7.67 -5.78 -7.82
C GLU A 525 6.35 -6.41 -8.24
N PHE A 526 6.16 -6.64 -9.54
CA PHE A 526 4.90 -7.18 -10.05
C PHE A 526 4.88 -8.70 -9.90
N LEU A 527 3.81 -9.21 -9.28
CA LEU A 527 3.56 -10.62 -9.12
C LEU A 527 2.83 -11.15 -10.35
N ALA A 528 3.45 -12.08 -11.05
CA ALA A 528 2.87 -12.71 -12.21
C ALA A 528 2.94 -14.25 -12.07
N TYR A 529 1.91 -14.84 -11.50
CA TYR A 529 1.76 -16.29 -11.60
C TYR A 529 1.39 -16.67 -13.02
N GLN A 530 2.17 -17.57 -13.62
CA GLN A 530 1.94 -18.01 -14.97
C GLN A 530 0.70 -18.91 -15.05
N LYS A 531 -0.12 -18.68 -16.05
CA LYS A 531 -1.28 -19.50 -16.41
C LYS A 531 -1.46 -19.50 -17.94
N PRO A 532 -2.30 -20.37 -18.51
CA PRO A 532 -2.63 -20.29 -19.93
C PRO A 532 -3.06 -18.87 -20.33
N GLY A 533 -2.44 -18.31 -21.36
CA GLY A 533 -2.68 -16.94 -21.83
C GLY A 533 -1.94 -15.83 -21.07
N TRP A 534 -1.24 -16.13 -19.97
CA TRP A 534 -0.46 -15.16 -19.19
C TRP A 534 0.88 -15.71 -18.74
N GLN A 535 1.96 -15.18 -19.31
CA GLN A 535 3.33 -15.61 -19.05
C GLN A 535 4.19 -14.45 -18.57
N TYR A 536 5.43 -14.70 -18.10
CA TYR A 536 6.32 -13.64 -17.66
C TYR A 536 6.60 -12.58 -18.74
N GLU A 537 6.70 -12.97 -20.01
CA GLU A 537 6.89 -12.01 -21.12
C GLU A 537 5.71 -11.04 -21.24
N ASP A 538 4.49 -11.51 -20.99
CA ASP A 538 3.29 -10.66 -20.98
C ASP A 538 3.33 -9.68 -19.80
N ALA A 539 3.67 -10.19 -18.61
CA ALA A 539 3.81 -9.38 -17.40
C ALA A 539 4.92 -8.32 -17.54
N LEU A 540 6.05 -8.69 -18.13
CA LEU A 540 7.17 -7.80 -18.38
C LEU A 540 6.82 -6.69 -19.38
N ALA A 541 5.96 -6.96 -20.37
CA ALA A 541 5.54 -5.94 -21.33
C ALA A 541 4.81 -4.76 -20.65
N ILE A 542 4.00 -5.03 -19.64
CA ILE A 542 3.33 -3.96 -18.90
C ILE A 542 4.17 -3.44 -17.73
N SER A 543 4.81 -4.29 -16.96
CA SER A 543 5.51 -3.87 -15.75
C SER A 543 6.74 -3.01 -16.06
N LEU A 544 7.60 -3.44 -17.00
CA LEU A 544 8.80 -2.66 -17.38
C LEU A 544 8.45 -1.29 -17.97
N LEU A 545 7.33 -1.20 -18.70
CA LEU A 545 6.81 0.06 -19.23
C LEU A 545 6.51 1.08 -18.12
N HIS A 546 6.16 0.59 -16.93
CA HIS A 546 5.86 1.41 -15.74
C HIS A 546 7.07 1.55 -14.79
N GLY A 547 8.25 1.08 -15.20
CA GLY A 547 9.44 1.11 -14.35
C GLY A 547 9.37 0.10 -13.19
N VAL A 548 8.55 -0.94 -13.31
CA VAL A 548 8.35 -1.99 -12.32
C VAL A 548 8.95 -3.30 -12.84
N MET A 549 9.67 -4.02 -11.99
CA MET A 549 10.19 -5.34 -12.34
C MET A 549 9.17 -6.42 -11.97
N THR A 550 8.97 -7.40 -12.84
CA THR A 550 8.29 -8.64 -12.47
C THR A 550 9.27 -9.52 -11.70
N ARG A 551 8.82 -10.13 -10.60
CA ARG A 551 9.66 -11.03 -9.79
C ARG A 551 9.49 -12.47 -10.26
N PRO A 552 10.59 -13.19 -10.57
CA PRO A 552 10.51 -14.62 -10.85
C PRO A 552 10.11 -15.41 -9.61
N CYS A 553 9.16 -16.32 -9.78
CA CYS A 553 8.72 -17.28 -8.77
C CYS A 553 9.36 -18.64 -9.08
N GLY A 554 10.26 -19.08 -8.22
CA GLY A 554 11.10 -20.28 -8.40
C GLY A 554 12.40 -20.04 -9.16
N PHE A 555 13.46 -20.74 -8.73
CA PHE A 555 14.81 -20.60 -9.29
C PHE A 555 14.88 -20.96 -10.78
N ALA A 556 14.07 -21.92 -11.23
CA ALA A 556 14.00 -22.32 -12.64
C ALA A 556 13.53 -21.20 -13.58
N ASN A 557 12.87 -20.19 -13.02
CA ASN A 557 12.37 -19.04 -13.76
C ASN A 557 13.32 -17.83 -13.79
N VAL A 558 14.51 -17.93 -13.18
CA VAL A 558 15.52 -16.86 -13.17
C VAL A 558 16.14 -16.58 -14.55
N PRO A 559 16.48 -17.59 -15.38
CA PRO A 559 17.20 -17.36 -16.62
C PRO A 559 16.60 -16.31 -17.58
N PRO A 560 15.28 -16.22 -17.79
CA PRO A 560 14.68 -15.18 -18.64
C PRO A 560 14.89 -13.75 -18.12
N PHE A 561 15.10 -13.56 -16.82
CA PHE A 561 15.28 -12.24 -16.19
C PHE A 561 16.74 -11.78 -16.22
N THR A 562 17.70 -12.69 -16.27
CA THR A 562 19.14 -12.37 -16.26
C THR A 562 19.53 -11.30 -17.30
N PRO A 563 19.15 -11.41 -18.61
CA PRO A 563 19.50 -10.39 -19.58
C PRO A 563 18.82 -9.04 -19.33
N ILE A 564 17.63 -9.02 -18.71
CA ILE A 564 16.94 -7.79 -18.35
C ILE A 564 17.68 -7.09 -17.21
N TRP A 565 17.97 -7.83 -16.13
CA TRP A 565 18.72 -7.30 -14.99
C TRP A 565 20.09 -6.78 -15.40
N LYS A 566 20.77 -7.52 -16.31
CA LYS A 566 22.06 -7.08 -16.87
C LYS A 566 21.91 -5.78 -17.67
N ALA A 567 20.90 -5.66 -18.53
CA ALA A 567 20.65 -4.47 -19.32
C ALA A 567 20.39 -3.24 -18.43
N TYR A 568 19.63 -3.42 -17.34
CA TYR A 568 19.35 -2.37 -16.37
C TYR A 568 20.59 -1.97 -15.58
N ALA A 569 21.40 -2.93 -15.15
CA ALA A 569 22.65 -2.68 -14.42
C ALA A 569 23.70 -2.00 -15.31
N ASP A 570 23.91 -2.52 -16.55
CA ASP A 570 24.87 -1.96 -17.51
C ASP A 570 24.52 -0.51 -17.89
N PHE A 571 23.23 -0.20 -17.98
CA PHE A 571 22.78 1.17 -18.21
C PHE A 571 22.86 2.03 -16.94
N GLY A 572 22.67 1.44 -15.76
CA GLY A 572 22.56 2.14 -14.48
C GLY A 572 21.23 2.89 -14.37
N THR A 573 20.12 2.20 -14.52
CA THR A 573 18.78 2.79 -14.49
C THR A 573 18.41 3.44 -13.16
N ALA A 574 19.03 3.02 -12.05
CA ALA A 574 18.81 3.62 -10.73
C ALA A 574 19.17 5.11 -10.68
N ASP A 575 20.22 5.50 -11.43
CA ASP A 575 20.75 6.87 -11.46
C ASP A 575 20.32 7.65 -12.72
N ALA A 576 19.50 7.04 -13.59
CA ALA A 576 19.01 7.65 -14.81
C ALA A 576 17.77 8.51 -14.56
N ALA A 577 17.59 9.57 -15.34
CA ALA A 577 16.29 10.23 -15.41
C ALA A 577 15.28 9.27 -16.06
N TRP A 578 14.10 9.14 -15.45
CA TRP A 578 13.04 8.31 -16.00
C TRP A 578 11.91 9.15 -16.57
N ARG A 579 11.63 8.95 -17.84
CA ARG A 579 10.56 9.62 -18.59
C ARG A 579 9.53 8.57 -19.04
N PRO A 580 8.39 8.49 -18.35
CA PRO A 580 7.34 7.53 -18.66
C PRO A 580 6.54 7.91 -19.90
N TYR A 581 5.84 6.94 -20.48
CA TYR A 581 5.01 7.12 -21.66
C TYR A 581 3.83 8.11 -21.48
N TRP A 582 3.47 8.44 -20.25
CA TRP A 582 2.43 9.44 -19.94
C TRP A 582 2.98 10.85 -19.69
N ALA A 583 4.29 11.02 -19.71
CA ALA A 583 4.89 12.35 -19.56
C ALA A 583 4.55 13.24 -20.76
N LYS A 584 4.49 14.57 -20.53
CA LYS A 584 4.21 15.55 -21.59
C LYS A 584 5.19 15.44 -22.76
N GLU A 585 6.46 15.17 -22.46
CA GLU A 585 7.55 15.01 -23.42
C GLU A 585 7.84 13.50 -23.68
N ALA A 586 6.85 12.62 -23.57
CA ALA A 586 7.04 11.20 -23.86
C ALA A 586 7.55 10.98 -25.29
N VAL A 587 8.26 9.86 -25.48
CA VAL A 587 8.72 9.48 -26.82
C VAL A 587 7.52 9.26 -27.72
N ALA A 588 7.43 10.03 -28.80
CA ALA A 588 6.34 9.91 -29.75
C ALA A 588 6.43 8.58 -30.52
N CYS A 589 5.27 7.95 -30.70
CA CYS A 589 5.09 6.74 -31.47
C CYS A 589 3.86 6.86 -32.37
N ASP A 590 3.98 6.41 -33.60
CA ASP A 590 2.89 6.44 -34.58
C ASP A 590 1.88 5.30 -34.42
N ALA A 591 2.26 4.22 -33.72
CA ALA A 591 1.39 3.07 -33.47
C ALA A 591 0.59 3.25 -32.17
N ALA A 592 -0.72 3.24 -32.26
CA ALA A 592 -1.66 3.57 -31.17
C ALA A 592 -1.45 2.76 -29.89
N HIS A 593 -1.15 1.46 -29.99
CA HIS A 593 -0.99 0.55 -28.87
C HIS A 593 0.46 0.37 -28.41
N VAL A 594 1.43 1.03 -29.08
CA VAL A 594 2.81 1.01 -28.66
C VAL A 594 3.09 2.21 -27.77
N LYS A 595 3.68 1.93 -26.60
CA LYS A 595 4.08 2.93 -25.60
C LYS A 595 5.57 2.83 -25.35
N VAL A 596 6.20 3.97 -25.06
CA VAL A 596 7.63 4.03 -24.81
C VAL A 596 7.91 4.79 -23.53
N SER A 597 8.54 4.10 -22.56
CA SER A 597 9.15 4.74 -21.40
C SER A 597 10.66 4.72 -21.54
N ALA A 598 11.33 5.77 -21.08
CA ALA A 598 12.77 5.97 -21.30
C ALA A 598 13.50 6.19 -19.97
N TYR A 599 14.63 5.51 -19.81
CA TYR A 599 15.68 5.89 -18.88
C TYR A 599 16.72 6.69 -19.66
N GLU A 600 17.09 7.86 -19.16
CA GLU A 600 17.94 8.82 -19.90
C GLU A 600 19.16 9.21 -19.10
N LYS A 601 20.29 9.28 -19.81
CA LYS A 601 21.58 9.78 -19.34
C LYS A 601 22.20 10.69 -20.41
N PRO A 602 23.22 11.49 -20.07
CA PRO A 602 23.88 12.35 -21.05
C PRO A 602 24.41 11.61 -22.28
N ASP A 603 24.86 10.36 -22.11
CA ASP A 603 25.47 9.49 -23.13
C ASP A 603 24.47 8.64 -23.92
N GLY A 604 23.18 8.70 -23.60
CA GLY A 604 22.15 7.94 -24.33
C GLY A 604 20.91 7.61 -23.52
N ALA A 605 20.17 6.59 -23.99
CA ALA A 605 18.94 6.15 -23.34
C ALA A 605 18.79 4.64 -23.37
N LEU A 606 18.02 4.12 -22.42
CA LEU A 606 17.45 2.79 -22.45
C LEU A 606 15.93 2.93 -22.56
N TRP A 607 15.37 2.55 -23.69
CA TRP A 607 13.93 2.57 -23.93
C TRP A 607 13.29 1.24 -23.62
N VAL A 608 12.14 1.28 -22.97
CA VAL A 608 11.18 0.18 -22.87
C VAL A 608 10.09 0.47 -23.90
N VAL A 609 10.07 -0.29 -24.98
CA VAL A 609 9.07 -0.16 -26.06
C VAL A 609 8.12 -1.32 -25.94
N SER A 610 6.85 -1.08 -25.62
CA SER A 610 5.85 -2.13 -25.38
C SER A 610 4.64 -1.96 -26.25
N ASN A 611 4.22 -3.03 -26.91
CA ASN A 611 2.89 -3.16 -27.50
C ASN A 611 1.92 -3.67 -26.42
N VAL A 612 0.97 -2.85 -26.03
CA VAL A 612 -0.02 -3.17 -24.97
C VAL A 612 -1.38 -3.63 -25.55
N SER A 613 -1.47 -3.84 -26.86
CA SER A 613 -2.66 -4.50 -27.45
C SER A 613 -2.70 -5.96 -27.02
N PRO A 614 -3.84 -6.48 -26.53
CA PRO A 614 -3.99 -7.90 -26.24
C PRO A 614 -3.99 -8.79 -27.48
N THR A 615 -4.33 -8.24 -28.68
CA THR A 615 -4.63 -9.01 -29.90
C THR A 615 -3.81 -8.60 -31.12
N ASP A 616 -3.41 -7.30 -31.22
CA ASP A 616 -2.90 -6.75 -32.47
C ASP A 616 -1.39 -6.59 -32.44
N ALA A 617 -0.71 -7.17 -33.41
CA ALA A 617 0.67 -6.86 -33.69
C ALA A 617 0.82 -5.43 -34.22
N ALA A 618 1.95 -4.78 -33.97
CA ALA A 618 2.20 -3.41 -34.38
C ALA A 618 3.60 -3.25 -34.96
N THR A 619 3.73 -2.41 -35.96
CA THR A 619 5.02 -1.88 -36.43
C THR A 619 5.10 -0.43 -36.01
N ALA A 620 6.04 -0.10 -35.13
CA ALA A 620 6.22 1.23 -34.57
C ALA A 620 7.42 1.91 -35.19
N ARG A 621 7.27 3.15 -35.64
CA ARG A 621 8.37 4.01 -36.05
C ARG A 621 8.63 5.05 -34.97
N LEU A 622 9.84 5.06 -34.44
CA LEU A 622 10.26 5.87 -33.30
C LEU A 622 11.37 6.83 -33.73
N ALA A 623 11.16 8.13 -33.59
CA ALA A 623 12.19 9.14 -33.84
C ALA A 623 13.27 9.01 -32.74
N LEU A 624 14.52 8.92 -33.14
CA LEU A 624 15.63 8.88 -32.20
C LEU A 624 15.88 10.28 -31.59
N PRO A 625 16.31 10.33 -30.31
CA PRO A 625 16.76 11.59 -29.71
C PRO A 625 17.92 12.19 -30.49
N LEU A 626 17.99 13.53 -30.47
CA LEU A 626 19.07 14.27 -31.14
C LEU A 626 20.46 13.76 -30.69
N GLY A 627 21.30 13.46 -31.66
CA GLY A 627 22.64 12.92 -31.44
C GLY A 627 22.72 11.40 -31.33
N CYS A 628 21.57 10.69 -31.26
CA CYS A 628 21.59 9.23 -31.28
C CYS A 628 21.60 8.71 -32.71
N ARG A 629 22.55 7.83 -33.04
CA ARG A 629 22.68 7.23 -34.39
C ARG A 629 22.71 5.72 -34.40
N ALA A 630 22.84 5.10 -33.24
CA ALA A 630 22.89 3.65 -33.07
C ALA A 630 21.87 3.15 -32.07
N ALA A 631 21.27 2.03 -32.37
CA ALA A 631 20.34 1.30 -31.49
C ALA A 631 20.71 -0.19 -31.45
N ARG A 632 20.60 -0.78 -30.25
CA ARG A 632 20.74 -2.23 -30.08
C ARG A 632 19.61 -2.75 -29.17
N ASP A 633 19.23 -4.01 -29.40
CA ASP A 633 18.46 -4.74 -28.39
C ASP A 633 19.34 -4.94 -27.15
N ALA A 634 18.91 -4.40 -26.00
CA ALA A 634 19.72 -4.41 -24.79
C ALA A 634 19.84 -5.78 -24.14
N LYS A 635 18.95 -6.74 -24.47
CA LYS A 635 19.01 -8.11 -23.96
C LYS A 635 19.97 -8.98 -24.75
N THR A 636 20.01 -8.82 -26.08
CA THR A 636 20.78 -9.68 -26.99
C THR A 636 22.06 -9.03 -27.50
N GLY A 637 22.14 -7.69 -27.48
CA GLY A 637 23.23 -6.93 -28.09
C GLY A 637 23.09 -6.77 -29.61
N GLU A 638 22.06 -7.32 -30.24
CA GLU A 638 21.80 -7.23 -31.67
C GLU A 638 21.61 -5.78 -32.12
N ALA A 639 22.26 -5.42 -33.23
CA ALA A 639 22.07 -4.09 -33.80
C ALA A 639 20.67 -3.96 -34.42
N LEU A 640 19.98 -2.89 -34.09
CA LEU A 640 18.66 -2.59 -34.62
C LEU A 640 18.78 -1.59 -35.79
N PRO A 641 17.99 -1.77 -36.87
CA PRO A 641 18.10 -0.94 -38.06
C PRO A 641 17.62 0.48 -37.78
N VAL A 642 18.52 1.46 -37.97
CA VAL A 642 18.23 2.90 -37.88
C VAL A 642 18.30 3.46 -39.28
N ALA A 643 17.25 4.12 -39.73
CA ALA A 643 17.19 4.77 -41.04
C ALA A 643 16.54 6.17 -40.93
N GLY A 644 17.19 7.19 -41.52
CA GLY A 644 16.65 8.54 -41.48
C GLY A 644 16.39 9.12 -40.09
N GLY A 645 17.22 8.76 -39.11
CA GLY A 645 17.02 9.20 -37.72
C GLY A 645 15.84 8.52 -36.99
N SER A 646 15.36 7.43 -37.52
CA SER A 646 14.23 6.67 -36.93
C SER A 646 14.59 5.20 -36.77
N LEU A 647 14.03 4.59 -35.75
CA LEU A 647 14.03 3.15 -35.47
C LEU A 647 12.66 2.57 -35.81
N THR A 648 12.63 1.47 -36.55
CA THR A 648 11.40 0.73 -36.82
C THR A 648 11.43 -0.62 -36.12
N LEU A 649 10.39 -0.91 -35.33
CA LEU A 649 10.25 -2.16 -34.56
C LEU A 649 8.92 -2.85 -34.84
N ALA A 650 8.96 -4.14 -35.14
CA ALA A 650 7.80 -5.01 -35.12
C ALA A 650 7.62 -5.61 -33.73
N LEU A 651 6.43 -5.54 -33.20
CA LEU A 651 6.06 -6.02 -31.87
C LEU A 651 4.77 -6.85 -31.93
N GLU A 652 4.87 -8.08 -31.55
CA GLU A 652 3.69 -8.93 -31.35
C GLU A 652 2.79 -8.40 -30.21
N PRO A 653 1.54 -8.86 -30.11
CA PRO A 653 0.63 -8.48 -29.04
C PRO A 653 1.24 -8.75 -27.66
N PHE A 654 1.14 -7.78 -26.75
CA PHE A 654 1.66 -7.86 -25.38
C PHE A 654 3.14 -8.29 -25.32
N ARG A 655 3.99 -7.69 -26.17
CA ARG A 655 5.44 -7.91 -26.20
C ARG A 655 6.18 -6.59 -26.07
N TYR A 656 7.42 -6.67 -25.62
CA TYR A 656 8.28 -5.52 -25.40
C TYR A 656 9.67 -5.71 -26.02
N ARG A 657 10.37 -4.59 -26.20
CA ARG A 657 11.81 -4.54 -26.52
C ARG A 657 12.49 -3.60 -25.55
N LEU A 658 13.69 -3.96 -25.11
CA LEU A 658 14.61 -3.06 -24.44
C LEU A 658 15.62 -2.54 -25.47
N VAL A 659 15.60 -1.24 -25.73
CA VAL A 659 16.42 -0.62 -26.77
C VAL A 659 17.45 0.30 -26.14
N ARG A 660 18.73 -0.06 -26.25
CA ARG A 660 19.84 0.78 -25.87
C ARG A 660 20.19 1.75 -27.01
N LEU A 661 20.22 3.05 -26.72
CA LEU A 661 20.61 4.13 -27.62
C LEU A 661 21.90 4.80 -27.12
N TRP A 662 22.76 5.17 -28.04
CA TRP A 662 23.98 5.95 -27.76
C TRP A 662 23.93 7.28 -28.46
N LYS A 663 24.42 8.32 -27.78
CA LYS A 663 24.81 9.61 -28.37
C LYS A 663 26.29 9.54 -28.75
N GLU A 664 26.61 10.05 -29.91
CA GLU A 664 27.99 10.28 -30.36
C GLU A 664 28.51 11.62 -29.85
#